data_ae679f6411b850f734589a6da1f5da6b
#
_entry.id   ae679f6411b850f734589a6da1f5da6b
#
_cell.length_a   1.000
_cell.length_b   1.000
_cell.length_c   1.000
_cell.angle_alpha   90.00
_cell.angle_beta   90.00
_cell.angle_gamma   90.00
#
_symmetry.space_group_name_H-M   'P 1'
#
loop_
_entity.id
_entity.type
_entity.pdbx_description
1 polymer ?
#
loop_
_entity_poly.entity_id
_entity_poly.type
_entity_poly.pdbx_seq_one_letter_code
_entity_poly.pdbx_strand_id
1 'polypeptide(L)'
;MENKAYFGSLTDRMKAFREEVLDEKPYIDAQRAVLATQVYRENQNQPRVMVRALMLQKILENMSIYIEDKTLIVGNQATKNKNAPIFPEYTMEFVLNELDLFEKRDGDVFYITEETKQQLRDIAPFWENNNLRARGEALLPEEVSVFMETGVFGMEGKLNAGDAHLAVNYEKILAFGLKGYEERVKDLKAKLDLTDPDSIDKNIFYKAVLIVIEAVHQFAQRYSKLAQELADKEKDSKRKAELLEISRICAKVPYEPATSFYEAVQSVWFIQLILQIESNGHSLSYGRFDQYMYPYYIKDIQEKVITKDEALELLTCLWIKTLTINKVRSQAHTLSSAGSPMYQNVTIGGQTPDKKDAVNELSFVVLQSVAQTRLTQPNLTVRYHKNINKAFFDDCIEVMKLGFGMPALNNDEIIIPSFINWGVKEEDAYNYSAIGCVETAVPGKWGYRCTGMSYINFPRVLLCAMNDGVDLTTGKRFTKGYSYFKDMKSYEELLSAWDKTVREMTRYSVIVENAIDKASERDVPDILCSALTDDCIGRGKTIKEGGAVYDFISGLQVGIANMADSLAAIKKLVFEEKKITPIQLWNAILDDFQSDENKKIQAMLIDEVPKYGNDIDYVDNLVVEAYDSYLDEIKKYPNTRYHRGPIGGIRYGGTSSISANVGQGMGTMATPDGRNAYEPLAEGCSPAHNADKNGPTAVFKSVAKLPTEKITGGVLLNQKMTPQMLSTEENKQKLEMLIRAFFNRLHGYHVQYNIVSRETLIDAQKHPEKHKDLIVRVAGYSAFFNVLSKKTQDDIIGRTEQCL
;
A
#
# COMPACT_ATOMS: atom_id res chain seq x y z
N MET A 1 -16.15 -4.04 -26.33
CA MET A 1 -17.46 -3.39 -26.16
C MET A 1 -18.50 -4.31 -25.50
N GLU A 2 -18.53 -5.62 -25.76
CA GLU A 2 -19.49 -6.58 -25.16
C GLU A 2 -19.42 -6.68 -23.62
N ASN A 3 -18.25 -6.55 -23.00
CA ASN A 3 -18.10 -6.69 -21.55
C ASN A 3 -18.66 -5.52 -20.71
N LYS A 4 -18.86 -4.34 -21.31
CA LYS A 4 -19.53 -3.23 -20.59
C LYS A 4 -21.01 -3.53 -20.36
N ALA A 5 -21.60 -4.37 -21.16
CA ALA A 5 -23.02 -4.78 -21.04
C ALA A 5 -23.26 -5.70 -19.85
N TYR A 6 -22.28 -6.54 -19.46
CA TYR A 6 -22.46 -7.53 -18.40
C TYR A 6 -22.71 -6.91 -17.03
N PHE A 7 -21.93 -5.89 -16.66
CA PHE A 7 -22.05 -5.19 -15.38
C PHE A 7 -22.94 -3.93 -15.45
N GLY A 8 -23.49 -3.60 -16.61
CA GLY A 8 -24.21 -2.36 -16.83
C GLY A 8 -23.26 -1.14 -16.98
N SER A 9 -23.86 0.05 -16.93
CA SER A 9 -23.13 1.32 -17.06
C SER A 9 -23.43 2.24 -15.88
N LEU A 10 -22.53 3.18 -15.63
CA LEU A 10 -22.77 4.28 -14.70
C LEU A 10 -24.03 5.06 -15.11
N THR A 11 -24.75 5.61 -14.12
CA THR A 11 -25.75 6.63 -14.40
C THR A 11 -25.11 7.84 -15.07
N ASP A 12 -25.88 8.62 -15.83
CA ASP A 12 -25.35 9.81 -16.53
C ASP A 12 -24.69 10.79 -15.54
N ARG A 13 -25.27 10.92 -14.34
CA ARG A 13 -24.71 11.73 -13.26
C ARG A 13 -23.34 11.22 -12.80
N MET A 14 -23.22 9.93 -12.51
CA MET A 14 -21.96 9.35 -12.06
C MET A 14 -20.90 9.32 -13.15
N LYS A 15 -21.31 9.14 -14.41
CA LYS A 15 -20.41 9.29 -15.55
C LYS A 15 -19.84 10.69 -15.65
N ALA A 16 -20.69 11.71 -15.58
CA ALA A 16 -20.27 13.10 -15.64
C ALA A 16 -19.38 13.48 -14.43
N PHE A 17 -19.69 12.99 -13.22
CA PHE A 17 -18.87 13.22 -12.04
C PHE A 17 -17.48 12.56 -12.16
N ARG A 18 -17.44 11.32 -12.66
CA ARG A 18 -16.19 10.61 -12.93
C ARG A 18 -15.30 11.37 -13.94
N GLU A 19 -15.88 11.81 -15.05
CA GLU A 19 -15.18 12.56 -16.10
C GLU A 19 -14.61 13.87 -15.54
N GLU A 20 -15.42 14.62 -14.77
CA GLU A 20 -15.00 15.86 -14.10
C GLU A 20 -13.80 15.64 -13.18
N VAL A 21 -13.86 14.63 -12.31
CA VAL A 21 -12.74 14.31 -11.40
C VAL A 21 -11.49 13.83 -12.16
N LEU A 22 -11.65 13.08 -13.25
CA LEU A 22 -10.49 12.61 -14.04
C LEU A 22 -9.79 13.76 -14.77
N ASP A 23 -10.54 14.70 -15.31
CA ASP A 23 -10.01 15.85 -16.05
C ASP A 23 -9.39 16.91 -15.14
N GLU A 24 -9.68 16.88 -13.83
CA GLU A 24 -9.16 17.86 -12.88
C GLU A 24 -7.66 17.66 -12.65
N LYS A 25 -6.90 18.77 -12.72
CA LYS A 25 -5.45 18.76 -12.49
C LYS A 25 -5.14 18.75 -10.99
N PRO A 26 -4.18 17.94 -10.53
CA PRO A 26 -3.76 17.91 -9.13
C PRO A 26 -2.88 19.12 -8.79
N TYR A 27 -3.38 20.03 -7.96
CA TYR A 27 -2.60 21.15 -7.42
C TYR A 27 -2.08 20.84 -6.01
N ILE A 28 -0.92 21.37 -5.69
CA ILE A 28 -0.42 21.42 -4.31
C ILE A 28 -1.24 22.44 -3.53
N ASP A 29 -1.66 22.07 -2.32
CA ASP A 29 -2.51 22.87 -1.44
C ASP A 29 -1.80 23.18 -0.11
N ALA A 30 -1.58 24.46 0.18
CA ALA A 30 -0.90 24.89 1.41
C ALA A 30 -1.84 25.07 2.60
N GLN A 31 -3.18 25.05 2.44
CA GLN A 31 -4.13 25.43 3.49
C GLN A 31 -3.90 24.64 4.77
N ARG A 32 -3.82 23.29 4.65
CA ARG A 32 -3.55 22.41 5.80
C ARG A 32 -2.24 22.74 6.49
N ALA A 33 -1.18 22.96 5.71
CA ALA A 33 0.16 23.24 6.24
C ALA A 33 0.21 24.56 7.02
N VAL A 34 -0.46 25.59 6.54
CA VAL A 34 -0.55 26.91 7.21
C VAL A 34 -1.30 26.75 8.54
N LEU A 35 -2.47 26.10 8.55
CA LEU A 35 -3.26 25.86 9.78
C LEU A 35 -2.49 25.01 10.79
N ALA A 36 -1.83 23.95 10.36
CA ALA A 36 -0.98 23.14 11.23
C ALA A 36 0.16 23.94 11.84
N THR A 37 0.83 24.77 11.05
CA THR A 37 1.95 25.60 11.51
C THR A 37 1.52 26.60 12.60
N GLN A 38 0.34 27.20 12.47
CA GLN A 38 -0.21 28.10 13.50
C GLN A 38 -0.32 27.38 14.84
N VAL A 39 -0.96 26.19 14.85
CA VAL A 39 -1.16 25.42 16.10
C VAL A 39 0.17 24.99 16.73
N TYR A 40 1.11 24.52 15.92
CA TYR A 40 2.41 24.11 16.42
C TYR A 40 3.22 25.27 17.01
N ARG A 41 3.14 26.46 16.43
CA ARG A 41 3.79 27.68 16.96
C ARG A 41 3.18 28.13 18.29
N GLU A 42 1.85 28.08 18.39
CA GLU A 42 1.10 28.53 19.60
C GLU A 42 1.22 27.54 20.77
N ASN A 43 1.49 26.25 20.52
CA ASN A 43 1.42 25.18 21.50
C ASN A 43 2.76 24.45 21.71
N GLN A 44 3.90 25.11 21.54
CA GLN A 44 5.23 24.48 21.62
C GLN A 44 5.51 23.78 22.97
N ASN A 45 4.91 24.26 24.04
CA ASN A 45 5.09 23.75 25.40
C ASN A 45 4.09 22.65 25.78
N GLN A 46 3.16 22.27 24.91
CA GLN A 46 2.19 21.23 25.16
C GLN A 46 2.75 19.84 24.78
N PRO A 47 2.31 18.76 25.45
CA PRO A 47 2.59 17.40 24.99
C PRO A 47 2.17 17.22 23.53
N ARG A 48 2.98 16.49 22.76
CA ARG A 48 2.75 16.34 21.31
C ARG A 48 1.41 15.70 20.96
N VAL A 49 0.89 14.79 21.82
CA VAL A 49 -0.46 14.23 21.73
C VAL A 49 -1.53 15.32 21.72
N MET A 50 -1.41 16.34 22.59
CA MET A 50 -2.33 17.49 22.62
C MET A 50 -2.17 18.39 21.40
N VAL A 51 -0.93 18.67 20.98
CA VAL A 51 -0.67 19.50 19.79
C VAL A 51 -1.30 18.88 18.55
N ARG A 52 -1.20 17.57 18.39
CA ARG A 52 -1.80 16.83 17.26
C ARG A 52 -3.33 16.87 17.28
N ALA A 53 -3.95 16.74 18.45
CA ALA A 53 -5.40 16.87 18.60
C ALA A 53 -5.88 18.30 18.25
N LEU A 54 -5.22 19.32 18.79
CA LEU A 54 -5.54 20.73 18.51
C LEU A 54 -5.28 21.07 17.02
N MET A 55 -4.25 20.50 16.42
CA MET A 55 -3.99 20.65 14.99
C MET A 55 -5.13 20.10 14.14
N LEU A 56 -5.57 18.88 14.40
CA LEU A 56 -6.69 18.28 13.66
C LEU A 56 -7.96 19.08 13.87
N GLN A 57 -8.24 19.52 15.09
CA GLN A 57 -9.36 20.40 15.40
C GLN A 57 -9.31 21.69 14.56
N LYS A 58 -8.19 22.40 14.60
CA LYS A 58 -7.99 23.66 13.85
C LYS A 58 -8.22 23.47 12.34
N ILE A 59 -7.72 22.37 11.79
CA ILE A 59 -7.89 22.05 10.36
C ILE A 59 -9.36 21.80 10.05
N LEU A 60 -10.05 20.91 10.77
CA LEU A 60 -11.43 20.53 10.52
C LEU A 60 -12.41 21.69 10.73
N GLU A 61 -12.12 22.62 11.64
CA GLU A 61 -12.93 23.82 11.87
C GLU A 61 -12.74 24.89 10.80
N ASN A 62 -11.55 25.00 10.20
CA ASN A 62 -11.19 26.17 9.36
C ASN A 62 -10.90 25.85 7.89
N MET A 63 -10.66 24.58 7.52
CA MET A 63 -10.45 24.24 6.11
C MET A 63 -11.68 24.56 5.25
N SER A 64 -11.43 24.89 3.99
CA SER A 64 -12.50 25.11 3.01
C SER A 64 -13.30 23.83 2.79
N ILE A 65 -14.62 23.94 2.79
CA ILE A 65 -15.54 22.85 2.46
C ILE A 65 -16.42 23.22 1.28
N TYR A 66 -16.80 22.23 0.48
CA TYR A 66 -17.71 22.40 -0.66
C TYR A 66 -18.53 21.13 -0.90
N ILE A 67 -19.62 21.26 -1.64
CA ILE A 67 -20.46 20.16 -2.11
C ILE A 67 -20.59 20.29 -3.62
N GLU A 68 -20.13 19.28 -4.35
CA GLU A 68 -20.25 19.23 -5.81
C GLU A 68 -21.69 18.94 -6.24
N ASP A 69 -22.13 19.50 -7.36
CA ASP A 69 -23.52 19.39 -7.83
C ASP A 69 -23.97 17.94 -8.11
N LYS A 70 -23.02 17.07 -8.48
CA LYS A 70 -23.29 15.69 -8.88
C LYS A 70 -23.14 14.68 -7.76
N THR A 71 -22.59 15.09 -6.60
CA THR A 71 -22.28 14.15 -5.53
C THR A 71 -23.47 13.80 -4.65
N LEU A 72 -23.51 12.58 -4.16
CA LEU A 72 -24.41 12.12 -3.09
C LEU A 72 -23.68 12.04 -1.75
N ILE A 73 -22.35 11.96 -1.76
CA ILE A 73 -21.50 11.80 -0.57
C ILE A 73 -20.61 13.04 -0.46
N VAL A 74 -20.56 13.64 0.71
CA VAL A 74 -19.90 14.92 0.93
C VAL A 74 -18.66 14.79 1.81
N GLY A 75 -17.69 15.64 1.56
CA GLY A 75 -16.40 15.67 2.25
C GLY A 75 -15.26 15.87 1.27
N ASN A 76 -14.31 16.74 1.60
CA ASN A 76 -13.14 17.04 0.77
C ASN A 76 -11.87 17.12 1.65
N GLN A 77 -10.73 16.68 1.09
CA GLN A 77 -9.41 16.70 1.75
C GLN A 77 -8.73 18.07 1.64
N ALA A 78 -8.96 18.80 0.57
CA ALA A 78 -8.27 20.02 0.17
C ALA A 78 -9.26 21.00 -0.49
N THR A 79 -8.79 22.14 -0.95
CA THR A 79 -9.63 23.21 -1.54
C THR A 79 -10.34 22.82 -2.83
N LYS A 80 -9.87 21.77 -3.53
CA LYS A 80 -10.50 21.16 -4.71
C LYS A 80 -10.23 19.66 -4.74
N ASN A 81 -10.99 18.94 -5.56
CA ASN A 81 -10.74 17.52 -5.82
C ASN A 81 -9.31 17.31 -6.35
N LYS A 82 -8.71 16.20 -5.99
CA LYS A 82 -7.32 15.82 -6.34
C LYS A 82 -6.23 16.80 -5.89
N ASN A 83 -6.55 17.96 -5.30
CA ASN A 83 -5.52 18.78 -4.69
C ASN A 83 -4.84 18.04 -3.54
N ALA A 84 -3.53 18.17 -3.47
CA ALA A 84 -2.70 17.45 -2.51
C ALA A 84 -2.21 18.36 -1.39
N PRO A 85 -2.69 18.18 -0.15
CA PRO A 85 -2.25 18.96 0.99
C PRO A 85 -0.82 18.63 1.40
N ILE A 86 -0.11 19.64 1.92
CA ILE A 86 1.22 19.47 2.50
C ILE A 86 1.11 19.16 4.00
N PHE A 87 1.97 18.24 4.46
CA PHE A 87 2.09 17.79 5.85
C PHE A 87 3.47 18.15 6.41
N PRO A 88 3.69 19.40 6.82
CA PRO A 88 5.01 19.91 7.16
C PRO A 88 5.61 19.25 8.41
N GLU A 89 4.76 18.67 9.26
CA GLU A 89 5.18 17.93 10.46
C GLU A 89 5.91 16.61 10.13
N TYR A 90 5.80 16.12 8.88
CA TYR A 90 6.55 14.95 8.40
C TYR A 90 7.85 15.37 7.72
N THR A 91 7.81 16.31 6.78
CA THR A 91 8.99 16.85 6.08
C THR A 91 8.64 18.12 5.30
N MET A 92 9.59 19.04 5.20
CA MET A 92 9.53 20.19 4.31
C MET A 92 10.68 20.23 3.30
N GLU A 93 11.73 19.45 3.50
CA GLU A 93 12.95 19.49 2.72
C GLU A 93 12.69 19.25 1.23
N PHE A 94 12.11 18.10 0.88
CA PHE A 94 11.85 17.79 -0.54
C PHE A 94 10.85 18.78 -1.16
N VAL A 95 9.86 19.23 -0.36
CA VAL A 95 8.83 20.17 -0.84
C VAL A 95 9.51 21.47 -1.32
N LEU A 96 10.43 22.02 -0.54
CA LEU A 96 11.17 23.23 -0.90
C LEU A 96 12.12 23.02 -2.07
N ASN A 97 12.83 21.88 -2.08
CA ASN A 97 13.78 21.55 -3.13
C ASN A 97 13.09 21.33 -4.50
N GLU A 98 11.83 20.91 -4.50
CA GLU A 98 11.09 20.54 -5.69
C GLU A 98 10.00 21.55 -6.10
N LEU A 99 9.86 22.71 -5.42
CA LEU A 99 8.84 23.72 -5.72
C LEU A 99 8.76 24.13 -7.21
N ASP A 100 9.90 24.22 -7.90
CA ASP A 100 9.97 24.60 -9.31
C ASP A 100 10.12 23.39 -10.26
N LEU A 101 10.06 22.17 -9.71
CA LEU A 101 10.22 20.92 -10.42
C LEU A 101 8.92 20.09 -10.51
N PHE A 102 7.93 20.32 -9.66
CA PHE A 102 6.69 19.51 -9.60
C PHE A 102 5.98 19.42 -10.95
N GLU A 103 5.94 20.51 -11.73
CA GLU A 103 5.31 20.55 -13.05
C GLU A 103 6.17 19.94 -14.17
N LYS A 104 7.47 19.68 -13.90
CA LYS A 104 8.44 19.17 -14.88
C LYS A 104 8.78 17.69 -14.68
N ARG A 105 8.11 17.02 -13.73
CA ARG A 105 8.36 15.61 -13.43
C ARG A 105 8.00 14.70 -14.62
N ASP A 106 8.77 13.64 -14.79
CA ASP A 106 8.43 12.52 -15.65
C ASP A 106 7.53 11.55 -14.85
N GLY A 107 6.21 11.75 -14.95
CA GLY A 107 5.21 11.06 -14.13
C GLY A 107 4.89 11.78 -12.81
N ASP A 108 3.71 11.52 -12.26
CA ASP A 108 3.22 12.10 -11.01
C ASP A 108 3.38 13.63 -10.93
N VAL A 109 2.92 14.30 -11.97
CA VAL A 109 3.00 15.76 -12.11
C VAL A 109 2.01 16.44 -11.16
N PHE A 110 2.48 17.45 -10.42
CA PHE A 110 1.65 18.34 -9.62
C PHE A 110 1.81 19.77 -10.10
N TYR A 111 0.71 20.51 -10.10
CA TYR A 111 0.70 21.93 -10.39
C TYR A 111 0.80 22.74 -9.11
N ILE A 112 1.39 23.92 -9.16
CA ILE A 112 1.55 24.79 -7.99
C ILE A 112 1.49 26.26 -8.38
N THR A 113 0.74 27.07 -7.64
CA THR A 113 0.68 28.51 -7.87
C THR A 113 1.83 29.23 -7.15
N GLU A 114 2.21 30.44 -7.62
CA GLU A 114 3.23 31.25 -6.95
C GLU A 114 2.79 31.65 -5.53
N GLU A 115 1.50 31.88 -5.31
CA GLU A 115 0.95 32.13 -3.97
C GLU A 115 1.20 30.94 -3.03
N THR A 116 0.91 29.72 -3.49
CA THR A 116 1.16 28.49 -2.73
C THR A 116 2.65 28.31 -2.44
N LYS A 117 3.52 28.57 -3.42
CA LYS A 117 4.99 28.53 -3.20
C LYS A 117 5.42 29.51 -2.10
N GLN A 118 4.87 30.72 -2.13
CA GLN A 118 5.23 31.73 -1.11
C GLN A 118 4.73 31.31 0.27
N GLN A 119 3.48 30.85 0.40
CA GLN A 119 2.94 30.35 1.67
C GLN A 119 3.82 29.23 2.26
N LEU A 120 4.29 28.29 1.43
CA LEU A 120 5.15 27.20 1.87
C LEU A 120 6.54 27.70 2.29
N ARG A 121 7.12 28.68 1.59
CA ARG A 121 8.38 29.31 1.98
C ARG A 121 8.27 30.05 3.32
N ASP A 122 7.14 30.71 3.58
CA ASP A 122 6.93 31.50 4.82
C ASP A 122 6.82 30.62 6.07
N ILE A 123 6.31 29.39 5.93
CA ILE A 123 6.19 28.45 7.06
C ILE A 123 7.43 27.57 7.26
N ALA A 124 8.23 27.38 6.21
CA ALA A 124 9.34 26.42 6.18
C ALA A 124 10.40 26.61 7.29
N PRO A 125 10.83 27.84 7.65
CA PRO A 125 11.84 28.01 8.70
C PRO A 125 11.43 27.43 10.06
N PHE A 126 10.14 27.40 10.37
CA PHE A 126 9.66 26.77 11.61
C PHE A 126 9.86 25.24 11.60
N TRP A 127 9.78 24.63 10.42
CA TRP A 127 9.79 23.18 10.26
C TRP A 127 11.18 22.59 10.00
N GLU A 128 12.20 23.38 9.81
CA GLU A 128 13.57 22.95 9.47
C GLU A 128 14.06 21.80 10.39
N ASN A 129 13.88 21.95 11.72
CA ASN A 129 14.26 20.94 12.72
C ASN A 129 13.07 20.40 13.53
N ASN A 130 11.84 20.75 13.15
CA ASN A 130 10.62 20.39 13.87
C ASN A 130 9.76 19.32 13.18
N ASN A 131 10.30 18.58 12.22
CA ASN A 131 9.60 17.57 11.46
C ASN A 131 10.11 16.16 11.77
N LEU A 132 9.30 15.14 11.41
CA LEU A 132 9.62 13.73 11.64
C LEU A 132 10.96 13.33 11.01
N ARG A 133 11.22 13.75 9.75
CA ARG A 133 12.43 13.39 9.02
C ARG A 133 13.69 13.85 9.78
N ALA A 134 13.80 15.15 10.07
CA ALA A 134 14.95 15.71 10.78
C ALA A 134 15.16 15.05 12.16
N ARG A 135 14.07 14.79 12.89
CA ARG A 135 14.13 14.16 14.22
C ARG A 135 14.43 12.68 14.15
N GLY A 136 13.96 11.98 13.13
CA GLY A 136 14.26 10.56 12.87
C GLY A 136 15.73 10.36 12.50
N GLU A 137 16.23 11.18 11.59
CA GLU A 137 17.65 11.18 11.18
C GLU A 137 18.60 11.49 12.35
N ALA A 138 18.24 12.43 13.23
CA ALA A 138 19.02 12.75 14.43
C ALA A 138 19.11 11.59 15.45
N LEU A 139 18.27 10.56 15.35
CA LEU A 139 18.33 9.36 16.20
C LEU A 139 19.19 8.24 15.59
N LEU A 140 19.61 8.37 14.32
CA LEU A 140 20.39 7.33 13.66
C LEU A 140 21.83 7.32 14.19
N PRO A 141 22.38 6.12 14.50
CA PRO A 141 23.81 6.00 14.76
C PRO A 141 24.62 6.41 13.53
N GLU A 142 25.77 7.06 13.74
CA GLU A 142 26.64 7.53 12.65
C GLU A 142 27.01 6.42 11.67
N GLU A 143 27.32 5.24 12.19
CA GLU A 143 27.65 4.05 11.39
C GLU A 143 26.53 3.61 10.42
N VAL A 144 25.26 3.93 10.73
CA VAL A 144 24.09 3.53 9.95
C VAL A 144 23.57 4.67 9.09
N SER A 145 23.76 5.93 9.49
CA SER A 145 23.34 7.11 8.71
C SER A 145 23.93 7.14 7.29
N VAL A 146 25.17 6.68 7.15
CA VAL A 146 25.85 6.52 5.86
C VAL A 146 25.07 5.63 4.88
N PHE A 147 24.31 4.64 5.37
CA PHE A 147 23.53 3.75 4.51
C PHE A 147 22.27 4.41 3.97
N MET A 148 21.75 5.43 4.66
CA MET A 148 20.58 6.18 4.21
C MET A 148 20.84 6.90 2.88
N GLU A 149 22.04 7.44 2.71
CA GLU A 149 22.44 8.18 1.50
C GLU A 149 22.66 7.28 0.29
N THR A 150 22.81 6.00 0.50
CA THR A 150 23.24 5.07 -0.54
C THR A 150 22.08 4.40 -1.28
N GLY A 151 20.89 4.39 -0.71
CA GLY A 151 19.70 3.79 -1.30
C GLY A 151 19.73 2.25 -1.40
N VAL A 152 20.64 1.55 -0.70
CA VAL A 152 20.65 0.08 -0.62
C VAL A 152 19.36 -0.44 0.01
N PHE A 153 18.83 0.30 0.98
CA PHE A 153 17.45 0.14 1.44
C PHE A 153 16.72 1.48 1.38
N GLY A 154 15.56 1.47 0.71
CA GLY A 154 14.72 2.67 0.56
C GLY A 154 13.94 2.97 1.83
N MET A 155 13.92 4.24 2.25
CA MET A 155 13.26 4.69 3.47
C MET A 155 12.39 5.94 3.29
N GLU A 156 12.30 6.44 2.07
CA GLU A 156 11.55 7.64 1.74
C GLU A 156 10.09 7.58 2.21
N GLY A 157 9.45 6.40 2.13
CA GLY A 157 8.08 6.20 2.59
C GLY A 157 7.91 6.50 4.08
N LYS A 158 8.84 6.08 4.93
CA LYS A 158 8.79 6.32 6.37
C LYS A 158 9.10 7.74 6.75
N LEU A 159 10.19 8.28 6.23
CA LEU A 159 10.69 9.61 6.60
C LEU A 159 9.76 10.73 6.13
N ASN A 160 9.23 10.61 4.92
CA ASN A 160 8.46 11.66 4.30
C ASN A 160 6.94 11.47 4.46
N ALA A 161 6.45 10.24 4.49
CA ALA A 161 5.02 9.95 4.55
C ALA A 161 4.53 9.49 5.93
N GLY A 162 5.37 8.85 6.74
CA GLY A 162 4.97 8.33 8.05
C GLY A 162 4.18 7.03 8.01
N ASP A 163 4.17 6.32 6.89
CA ASP A 163 3.53 5.01 6.63
C ASP A 163 1.98 5.02 6.70
N ALA A 164 1.36 4.55 7.72
CA ALA A 164 0.00 4.15 8.02
C ALA A 164 -0.22 2.63 7.84
N HIS A 165 -0.65 2.12 6.70
CA HIS A 165 -0.89 0.69 6.43
C HIS A 165 -1.76 0.01 7.50
N LEU A 166 -3.00 0.45 7.62
CA LEU A 166 -3.98 -0.07 8.58
C LEU A 166 -5.42 0.11 8.09
N ALA A 167 -6.35 -0.52 8.77
CA ALA A 167 -7.78 -0.23 8.71
C ALA A 167 -8.32 -0.09 10.13
N VAL A 168 -9.11 0.96 10.40
CA VAL A 168 -9.77 1.17 11.69
C VAL A 168 -10.99 0.26 11.84
N ASN A 169 -11.61 0.23 13.02
CA ASN A 169 -12.78 -0.60 13.29
C ASN A 169 -14.07 0.07 12.80
N TYR A 170 -14.32 0.02 11.49
CA TYR A 170 -15.55 0.59 10.90
C TYR A 170 -16.83 -0.05 11.44
N GLU A 171 -16.84 -1.33 11.75
CA GLU A 171 -18.00 -2.02 12.32
C GLU A 171 -18.45 -1.36 13.62
N LYS A 172 -17.52 -1.12 14.55
CA LYS A 172 -17.83 -0.45 15.83
C LYS A 172 -18.21 1.02 15.65
N ILE A 173 -17.57 1.72 14.70
CA ILE A 173 -17.91 3.12 14.40
C ILE A 173 -19.35 3.22 13.93
N LEU A 174 -19.79 2.35 13.04
CA LEU A 174 -21.16 2.34 12.55
C LEU A 174 -22.17 1.96 13.64
N ALA A 175 -21.82 0.99 14.50
CA ALA A 175 -22.70 0.48 15.54
C ALA A 175 -22.89 1.43 16.73
N PHE A 176 -21.86 2.19 17.10
CA PHE A 176 -21.87 3.03 18.31
C PHE A 176 -21.79 4.54 18.03
N GLY A 177 -21.37 4.92 16.83
CA GLY A 177 -21.00 6.30 16.52
C GLY A 177 -19.81 6.79 17.35
N LEU A 178 -19.30 7.96 17.06
CA LEU A 178 -18.24 8.59 17.88
C LEU A 178 -18.75 8.94 19.29
N LYS A 179 -20.05 9.10 19.45
CA LYS A 179 -20.71 9.29 20.75
C LYS A 179 -20.41 8.16 21.74
N GLY A 180 -20.50 6.90 21.29
CA GLY A 180 -20.16 5.76 22.13
C GLY A 180 -18.69 5.72 22.54
N TYR A 181 -17.79 6.17 21.67
CA TYR A 181 -16.36 6.34 22.02
C TYR A 181 -16.17 7.47 23.02
N GLU A 182 -16.84 8.60 22.85
CA GLU A 182 -16.81 9.74 23.76
C GLU A 182 -17.26 9.33 25.17
N GLU A 183 -18.41 8.65 25.29
CA GLU A 183 -18.95 8.16 26.55
C GLU A 183 -17.96 7.23 27.25
N ARG A 184 -17.38 6.28 26.51
CA ARG A 184 -16.36 5.36 27.03
C ARG A 184 -15.11 6.10 27.54
N VAL A 185 -14.61 7.07 26.80
CA VAL A 185 -13.44 7.87 27.20
C VAL A 185 -13.73 8.70 28.44
N LYS A 186 -14.93 9.32 28.54
CA LYS A 186 -15.35 10.07 29.73
C LYS A 186 -15.41 9.17 30.95
N ASP A 187 -15.97 7.96 30.85
CA ASP A 187 -16.05 7.00 31.95
C ASP A 187 -14.65 6.55 32.41
N LEU A 188 -13.77 6.17 31.48
CA LEU A 188 -12.40 5.79 31.83
C LEU A 188 -11.60 6.92 32.43
N LYS A 189 -11.74 8.14 31.90
CA LYS A 189 -11.08 9.34 32.43
C LYS A 189 -11.52 9.69 33.86
N ALA A 190 -12.81 9.52 34.18
CA ALA A 190 -13.35 9.78 35.51
C ALA A 190 -12.85 8.78 36.57
N LYS A 191 -12.39 7.61 36.15
CA LYS A 191 -11.85 6.55 37.00
C LYS A 191 -10.35 6.61 37.23
N LEU A 192 -9.63 7.58 36.59
CA LEU A 192 -8.19 7.71 36.77
C LEU A 192 -7.82 8.16 38.18
N ASP A 193 -6.90 7.44 38.77
CA ASP A 193 -6.17 7.91 39.96
C ASP A 193 -4.91 8.66 39.49
N LEU A 194 -4.92 9.98 39.59
CA LEU A 194 -3.80 10.81 39.14
C LEU A 194 -2.60 10.75 40.09
N THR A 195 -2.66 10.01 41.17
CA THR A 195 -1.49 9.67 42.01
C THR A 195 -0.66 8.55 41.42
N ASP A 196 -1.22 7.76 40.48
CA ASP A 196 -0.50 6.83 39.64
C ASP A 196 0.15 7.58 38.49
N PRO A 197 1.51 7.54 38.34
CA PRO A 197 2.22 8.25 37.27
C PRO A 197 1.73 7.92 35.84
N ASP A 198 1.37 6.67 35.60
CA ASP A 198 0.85 6.23 34.28
C ASP A 198 -0.50 6.87 33.94
N SER A 199 -1.27 7.31 34.95
CA SER A 199 -2.55 7.98 34.76
C SER A 199 -2.42 9.40 34.21
N ILE A 200 -1.25 10.03 34.31
CA ILE A 200 -1.00 11.36 33.77
C ILE A 200 -1.05 11.30 32.22
N ASP A 201 -0.31 10.36 31.61
CA ASP A 201 -0.30 10.21 30.15
C ASP A 201 -1.65 9.74 29.61
N LYS A 202 -2.33 8.82 30.31
CA LYS A 202 -3.70 8.41 29.97
C LYS A 202 -4.67 9.58 29.97
N ASN A 203 -4.58 10.46 30.98
CA ASN A 203 -5.44 11.65 31.07
C ASN A 203 -5.18 12.63 29.90
N ILE A 204 -3.92 12.80 29.48
CA ILE A 204 -3.56 13.62 28.32
C ILE A 204 -4.16 13.00 27.05
N PHE A 205 -3.97 11.70 26.85
CA PHE A 205 -4.52 10.98 25.69
C PHE A 205 -6.06 11.06 25.65
N TYR A 206 -6.75 10.83 26.76
CA TYR A 206 -8.22 10.92 26.82
C TYR A 206 -8.73 12.34 26.51
N LYS A 207 -8.04 13.39 26.99
CA LYS A 207 -8.37 14.77 26.64
C LYS A 207 -8.21 15.00 25.13
N ALA A 208 -7.12 14.51 24.54
CA ALA A 208 -6.86 14.64 23.11
C ALA A 208 -7.93 13.91 22.26
N VAL A 209 -8.34 12.70 22.67
CA VAL A 209 -9.42 11.95 22.00
C VAL A 209 -10.75 12.71 22.04
N LEU A 210 -11.11 13.30 23.17
CA LEU A 210 -12.34 14.08 23.29
C LEU A 210 -12.33 15.32 22.37
N ILE A 211 -11.19 16.02 22.27
CA ILE A 211 -11.03 17.15 21.35
C ILE A 211 -11.24 16.70 19.90
N VAL A 212 -10.65 15.58 19.52
CA VAL A 212 -10.73 15.10 18.14
C VAL A 212 -12.13 14.61 17.79
N ILE A 213 -12.83 13.91 18.70
CA ILE A 213 -14.22 13.49 18.49
C ILE A 213 -15.13 14.70 18.26
N GLU A 214 -15.00 15.74 19.10
CA GLU A 214 -15.76 16.99 18.93
C GLU A 214 -15.43 17.67 17.59
N ALA A 215 -14.15 17.70 17.21
CA ALA A 215 -13.75 18.29 15.94
C ALA A 215 -14.34 17.57 14.71
N VAL A 216 -14.41 16.24 14.74
CA VAL A 216 -15.06 15.44 13.70
C VAL A 216 -16.57 15.71 13.66
N HIS A 217 -17.22 15.80 14.82
CA HIS A 217 -18.64 16.15 14.91
C HIS A 217 -18.90 17.54 14.27
N GLN A 218 -18.12 18.55 14.66
CA GLN A 218 -18.27 19.92 14.11
C GLN A 218 -18.00 19.96 12.61
N PHE A 219 -17.06 19.18 12.09
CA PHE A 219 -16.81 19.06 10.67
C PHE A 219 -18.03 18.54 9.91
N ALA A 220 -18.68 17.49 10.42
CA ALA A 220 -19.93 16.97 9.84
C ALA A 220 -21.06 17.99 9.92
N GLN A 221 -21.20 18.73 11.06
CA GLN A 221 -22.19 19.81 11.20
C GLN A 221 -21.99 20.95 10.19
N ARG A 222 -20.74 21.27 9.84
CA ARG A 222 -20.45 22.27 8.79
C ARG A 222 -21.00 21.83 7.44
N TYR A 223 -20.89 20.55 7.08
CA TYR A 223 -21.48 20.00 5.86
C TYR A 223 -23.01 19.97 5.91
N SER A 224 -23.58 19.60 7.06
CA SER A 224 -25.03 19.66 7.26
C SER A 224 -25.58 21.08 6.99
N LYS A 225 -24.94 22.09 7.57
CA LYS A 225 -25.32 23.49 7.37
C LYS A 225 -25.15 23.92 5.91
N LEU A 226 -24.01 23.59 5.28
CA LEU A 226 -23.76 23.94 3.89
C LEU A 226 -24.78 23.28 2.96
N ALA A 227 -25.13 22.02 3.18
CA ALA A 227 -26.15 21.32 2.39
C ALA A 227 -27.56 21.98 2.53
N GLN A 228 -27.93 22.40 3.75
CA GLN A 228 -29.16 23.14 3.99
C GLN A 228 -29.17 24.47 3.25
N GLU A 229 -28.10 25.26 3.32
CA GLU A 229 -27.95 26.54 2.62
C GLU A 229 -28.03 26.41 1.09
N LEU A 230 -27.50 25.31 0.54
CA LEU A 230 -27.60 25.00 -0.87
C LEU A 230 -29.02 24.56 -1.25
N ALA A 231 -29.65 23.71 -0.42
CA ALA A 231 -31.05 23.27 -0.62
C ALA A 231 -32.06 24.46 -0.66
N ASP A 232 -31.83 25.46 0.18
CA ASP A 232 -32.69 26.67 0.23
C ASP A 232 -32.62 27.47 -1.06
N LYS A 233 -31.50 27.39 -1.79
CA LYS A 233 -31.28 28.10 -3.06
C LYS A 233 -31.58 27.25 -4.29
N GLU A 234 -31.69 25.93 -4.13
CA GLU A 234 -31.87 24.97 -5.22
C GLU A 234 -33.29 25.03 -5.79
N LYS A 235 -33.38 25.06 -7.11
CA LYS A 235 -34.65 25.12 -7.87
C LYS A 235 -35.08 23.74 -8.37
N ASP A 236 -34.13 22.86 -8.64
CA ASP A 236 -34.44 21.47 -9.01
C ASP A 236 -34.96 20.72 -7.79
N SER A 237 -36.18 20.23 -7.87
CA SER A 237 -36.86 19.60 -6.73
C SER A 237 -36.18 18.31 -6.28
N LYS A 238 -35.59 17.56 -7.22
CA LYS A 238 -34.86 16.30 -6.91
C LYS A 238 -33.56 16.65 -6.20
N ARG A 239 -32.76 17.57 -6.76
CA ARG A 239 -31.50 17.97 -6.14
C ARG A 239 -31.71 18.61 -4.76
N LYS A 240 -32.77 19.43 -4.62
CA LYS A 240 -33.17 20.00 -3.33
C LYS A 240 -33.45 18.91 -2.28
N ALA A 241 -34.20 17.86 -2.64
CA ALA A 241 -34.48 16.75 -1.76
C ALA A 241 -33.21 15.99 -1.38
N GLU A 242 -32.28 15.75 -2.32
CA GLU A 242 -30.97 15.15 -2.05
C GLU A 242 -30.11 15.98 -1.08
N LEU A 243 -30.05 17.30 -1.26
CA LEU A 243 -29.31 18.21 -0.37
C LEU A 243 -29.90 18.23 1.05
N LEU A 244 -31.24 18.21 1.19
CA LEU A 244 -31.90 18.10 2.50
C LEU A 244 -31.57 16.76 3.19
N GLU A 245 -31.53 15.66 2.42
CA GLU A 245 -31.15 14.36 2.96
C GLU A 245 -29.66 14.32 3.36
N ILE A 246 -28.77 14.91 2.55
CA ILE A 246 -27.34 15.08 2.91
C ILE A 246 -27.23 15.90 4.21
N SER A 247 -27.98 16.99 4.35
CA SER A 247 -28.00 17.79 5.57
C SER A 247 -28.41 16.96 6.79
N ARG A 248 -29.49 16.18 6.68
CA ARG A 248 -29.98 15.30 7.74
C ARG A 248 -28.93 14.25 8.13
N ILE A 249 -28.33 13.61 7.14
CA ILE A 249 -27.33 12.56 7.35
C ILE A 249 -26.10 13.15 8.06
N CYS A 250 -25.57 14.28 7.56
CA CYS A 250 -24.39 14.93 8.14
C CYS A 250 -24.64 15.49 9.55
N ALA A 251 -25.88 15.85 9.89
CA ALA A 251 -26.26 16.24 11.25
C ALA A 251 -26.13 15.08 12.25
N LYS A 252 -26.22 13.84 11.77
CA LYS A 252 -26.24 12.62 12.57
C LYS A 252 -24.90 11.89 12.59
N VAL A 253 -24.36 11.52 11.43
CA VAL A 253 -23.16 10.67 11.31
C VAL A 253 -21.91 11.49 11.00
N PRO A 254 -20.72 11.07 11.46
CA PRO A 254 -20.39 9.83 12.17
C PRO A 254 -20.55 9.91 13.71
N TYR A 255 -21.13 10.99 14.25
CA TYR A 255 -21.22 11.15 15.70
C TYR A 255 -22.21 10.17 16.33
N GLU A 256 -23.42 10.03 15.81
CA GLU A 256 -24.38 9.01 16.22
C GLU A 256 -24.26 7.73 15.40
N PRO A 257 -24.76 6.58 15.88
CA PRO A 257 -24.81 5.34 15.12
C PRO A 257 -25.53 5.48 13.80
N ALA A 258 -25.02 4.82 12.75
CA ALA A 258 -25.73 4.70 11.49
C ALA A 258 -26.96 3.78 11.63
N THR A 259 -28.05 4.09 10.95
CA THR A 259 -29.28 3.30 10.95
C THR A 259 -29.78 2.94 9.55
N SER A 260 -29.17 3.51 8.52
CA SER A 260 -29.44 3.19 7.11
C SER A 260 -28.15 2.96 6.33
N PHE A 261 -28.26 2.38 5.14
CA PHE A 261 -27.10 2.15 4.27
C PHE A 261 -26.46 3.47 3.83
N TYR A 262 -27.25 4.50 3.52
CA TYR A 262 -26.71 5.79 3.12
C TYR A 262 -25.97 6.48 4.28
N GLU A 263 -26.52 6.47 5.49
CA GLU A 263 -25.83 6.96 6.68
C GLU A 263 -24.51 6.21 6.92
N ALA A 264 -24.51 4.88 6.74
CA ALA A 264 -23.30 4.05 6.90
C ALA A 264 -22.23 4.43 5.87
N VAL A 265 -22.59 4.60 4.59
CA VAL A 265 -21.67 5.01 3.53
C VAL A 265 -21.07 6.39 3.81
N GLN A 266 -21.89 7.37 4.18
CA GLN A 266 -21.40 8.72 4.52
C GLN A 266 -20.51 8.71 5.78
N SER A 267 -20.87 7.92 6.80
CA SER A 267 -20.06 7.76 8.01
C SER A 267 -18.67 7.18 7.70
N VAL A 268 -18.63 6.08 6.95
CA VAL A 268 -17.37 5.46 6.50
C VAL A 268 -16.51 6.44 5.72
N TRP A 269 -17.13 7.20 4.80
CA TRP A 269 -16.40 8.20 4.03
C TRP A 269 -15.82 9.32 4.90
N PHE A 270 -16.58 9.90 5.83
CA PHE A 270 -16.06 10.94 6.72
C PHE A 270 -14.88 10.44 7.55
N ILE A 271 -14.97 9.23 8.11
CA ILE A 271 -13.87 8.67 8.87
C ILE A 271 -12.65 8.43 7.97
N GLN A 272 -12.82 7.79 6.81
CA GLN A 272 -11.72 7.55 5.86
C GLN A 272 -11.04 8.85 5.45
N LEU A 273 -11.82 9.87 5.11
CA LEU A 273 -11.35 11.20 4.74
C LEU A 273 -10.54 11.87 5.86
N ILE A 274 -11.08 11.86 7.09
CA ILE A 274 -10.44 12.58 8.20
C ILE A 274 -9.15 11.87 8.63
N LEU A 275 -9.08 10.54 8.58
CA LEU A 275 -7.82 9.81 8.76
C LEU A 275 -6.76 10.24 7.73
N GLN A 276 -7.17 10.51 6.48
CA GLN A 276 -6.28 11.01 5.44
C GLN A 276 -5.86 12.48 5.66
N ILE A 277 -6.64 13.27 6.39
CA ILE A 277 -6.31 14.64 6.81
C ILE A 277 -5.39 14.63 8.04
N GLU A 278 -5.60 13.70 8.97
CA GLU A 278 -4.81 13.56 10.21
C GLU A 278 -3.36 13.18 9.90
N SER A 279 -3.15 12.21 9.01
CA SER A 279 -1.85 11.59 8.74
C SER A 279 -1.44 11.72 7.29
N ASN A 280 -0.14 11.93 7.03
CA ASN A 280 0.43 11.87 5.68
C ASN A 280 0.62 10.44 5.16
N GLY A 281 0.42 9.43 5.99
CA GLY A 281 0.54 8.03 5.59
C GLY A 281 -0.43 7.63 4.47
N HIS A 282 -0.12 6.57 3.76
CA HIS A 282 -0.96 5.96 2.74
C HIS A 282 -1.44 4.57 3.19
N SER A 283 -2.20 3.87 2.34
CA SER A 283 -2.72 2.51 2.64
C SER A 283 -3.70 2.45 3.83
N LEU A 284 -4.38 3.58 4.12
CA LEU A 284 -5.55 3.58 4.99
C LEU A 284 -6.68 2.88 4.24
N SER A 285 -7.02 1.67 4.68
CA SER A 285 -7.89 0.75 3.94
C SER A 285 -9.25 0.63 4.58
N TYR A 286 -10.25 0.22 3.78
CA TYR A 286 -11.64 0.07 4.24
C TYR A 286 -11.89 -1.26 4.98
N GLY A 287 -10.96 -2.21 4.91
CA GLY A 287 -11.14 -3.52 5.51
C GLY A 287 -12.19 -4.37 4.78
N ARG A 288 -12.89 -5.24 5.50
CA ARG A 288 -13.91 -6.16 4.97
C ARG A 288 -15.23 -5.45 4.73
N PHE A 289 -15.27 -4.61 3.73
CA PHE A 289 -16.36 -3.67 3.47
C PHE A 289 -17.72 -4.35 3.31
N ASP A 290 -17.80 -5.44 2.58
CA ASP A 290 -19.04 -6.18 2.35
C ASP A 290 -19.59 -6.86 3.61
N GLN A 291 -18.77 -7.03 4.66
CA GLN A 291 -19.22 -7.66 5.91
C GLN A 291 -19.86 -6.64 6.86
N TYR A 292 -19.16 -5.56 7.20
CA TYR A 292 -19.67 -4.58 8.16
C TYR A 292 -20.75 -3.66 7.57
N MET A 293 -20.82 -3.52 6.24
CA MET A 293 -21.86 -2.74 5.55
C MET A 293 -23.12 -3.55 5.26
N TYR A 294 -23.03 -4.90 5.17
CA TYR A 294 -24.14 -5.77 4.78
C TYR A 294 -25.38 -5.62 5.65
N PRO A 295 -25.31 -5.54 7.00
CA PRO A 295 -26.49 -5.40 7.83
C PRO A 295 -27.35 -4.16 7.49
N TYR A 296 -26.70 -3.05 7.14
CA TYR A 296 -27.39 -1.80 6.75
C TYR A 296 -27.99 -1.92 5.35
N TYR A 297 -27.25 -2.51 4.41
CA TYR A 297 -27.72 -2.74 3.05
C TYR A 297 -28.95 -3.66 3.01
N ILE A 298 -28.84 -4.85 3.59
CA ILE A 298 -29.93 -5.84 3.50
C ILE A 298 -31.20 -5.39 4.21
N LYS A 299 -31.07 -4.68 5.33
CA LYS A 299 -32.18 -4.07 6.04
C LYS A 299 -32.93 -3.10 5.13
N ASP A 300 -32.21 -2.12 4.54
CA ASP A 300 -32.83 -1.09 3.72
C ASP A 300 -33.44 -1.65 2.42
N ILE A 301 -32.85 -2.70 1.83
CA ILE A 301 -33.42 -3.45 0.70
C ILE A 301 -34.73 -4.14 1.12
N GLN A 302 -34.75 -4.83 2.24
CA GLN A 302 -35.93 -5.57 2.73
C GLN A 302 -37.08 -4.62 3.11
N GLU A 303 -36.72 -3.48 3.72
CA GLU A 303 -37.68 -2.43 4.10
C GLU A 303 -38.07 -1.53 2.90
N LYS A 304 -37.48 -1.74 1.73
CA LYS A 304 -37.69 -0.94 0.51
C LYS A 304 -37.37 0.56 0.69
N VAL A 305 -36.41 0.84 1.57
CA VAL A 305 -35.87 2.21 1.76
C VAL A 305 -34.93 2.58 0.62
N ILE A 306 -34.21 1.60 0.09
CA ILE A 306 -33.29 1.77 -1.04
C ILE A 306 -33.44 0.62 -2.03
N THR A 307 -33.24 0.88 -3.30
CA THR A 307 -33.10 -0.13 -4.35
C THR A 307 -31.65 -0.53 -4.56
N LYS A 308 -31.44 -1.67 -5.24
CA LYS A 308 -30.07 -2.10 -5.62
C LYS A 308 -29.37 -1.03 -6.49
N ASP A 309 -30.08 -0.39 -7.40
CA ASP A 309 -29.53 0.62 -8.31
C ASP A 309 -29.12 1.88 -7.54
N GLU A 310 -29.90 2.33 -6.55
CA GLU A 310 -29.52 3.44 -5.68
C GLU A 310 -28.32 3.10 -4.78
N ALA A 311 -28.26 1.88 -4.25
CA ALA A 311 -27.07 1.42 -3.51
C ALA A 311 -25.84 1.39 -4.41
N LEU A 312 -25.98 0.93 -5.64
CA LEU A 312 -24.92 0.92 -6.64
C LEU A 312 -24.45 2.35 -6.97
N GLU A 313 -25.36 3.31 -7.12
CA GLU A 313 -25.02 4.71 -7.36
C GLU A 313 -24.31 5.36 -6.16
N LEU A 314 -24.70 5.06 -4.93
CA LEU A 314 -24.00 5.50 -3.72
C LEU A 314 -22.56 4.95 -3.67
N LEU A 315 -22.37 3.67 -3.98
CA LEU A 315 -21.03 3.07 -3.99
C LEU A 315 -20.16 3.62 -5.12
N THR A 316 -20.71 3.83 -6.32
CA THR A 316 -19.95 4.46 -7.41
C THR A 316 -19.55 5.90 -7.06
N CYS A 317 -20.41 6.65 -6.38
CA CYS A 317 -20.08 7.96 -5.83
C CYS A 317 -18.94 7.87 -4.79
N LEU A 318 -19.00 6.90 -3.87
CA LEU A 318 -17.94 6.67 -2.88
C LEU A 318 -16.58 6.38 -3.54
N TRP A 319 -16.55 5.54 -4.59
CA TRP A 319 -15.30 5.23 -5.28
C TRP A 319 -14.73 6.42 -6.03
N ILE A 320 -15.56 7.24 -6.64
CA ILE A 320 -15.10 8.49 -7.27
C ILE A 320 -14.54 9.45 -6.20
N LYS A 321 -15.22 9.60 -5.05
CA LYS A 321 -14.70 10.39 -3.92
C LYS A 321 -13.39 9.80 -3.36
N THR A 322 -13.26 8.48 -3.30
CA THR A 322 -12.02 7.81 -2.88
C THR A 322 -10.84 8.18 -3.79
N LEU A 323 -11.07 8.33 -5.10
CA LEU A 323 -10.05 8.78 -6.06
C LEU A 323 -9.63 10.25 -5.85
N THR A 324 -10.46 11.10 -5.23
CA THR A 324 -10.11 12.52 -4.99
C THR A 324 -9.03 12.72 -3.92
N ILE A 325 -8.77 11.70 -3.10
CA ILE A 325 -7.70 11.74 -2.09
C ILE A 325 -6.35 11.72 -2.78
N ASN A 326 -5.51 12.68 -2.44
CA ASN A 326 -4.16 12.80 -3.01
C ASN A 326 -3.17 13.33 -1.97
N LYS A 327 -1.88 13.00 -2.13
CA LYS A 327 -0.79 13.46 -1.27
C LYS A 327 0.47 13.65 -2.09
N VAL A 328 1.21 14.71 -1.80
CA VAL A 328 2.50 14.98 -2.44
C VAL A 328 3.57 14.03 -1.91
N ARG A 329 4.36 13.47 -2.81
CA ARG A 329 5.55 12.65 -2.51
C ARG A 329 6.76 13.27 -3.20
N SER A 330 7.96 13.02 -2.65
CA SER A 330 9.20 13.39 -3.34
C SER A 330 9.34 12.65 -4.66
N GLN A 331 10.08 13.21 -5.61
CA GLN A 331 10.37 12.53 -6.88
C GLN A 331 11.06 11.18 -6.65
N ALA A 332 11.96 11.10 -5.67
CA ALA A 332 12.61 9.85 -5.29
C ALA A 332 11.60 8.79 -4.81
N HIS A 333 10.56 9.19 -4.04
CA HIS A 333 9.50 8.29 -3.62
C HIS A 333 8.64 7.84 -4.80
N THR A 334 8.33 8.71 -5.76
CA THR A 334 7.51 8.36 -6.93
C THR A 334 8.17 7.33 -7.84
N LEU A 335 9.50 7.21 -7.84
CA LEU A 335 10.21 6.12 -8.53
C LEU A 335 9.88 4.73 -7.94
N SER A 336 9.54 4.68 -6.65
CA SER A 336 9.16 3.44 -5.96
C SER A 336 7.66 3.29 -5.75
N SER A 337 6.86 4.32 -6.04
CA SER A 337 5.41 4.38 -5.82
C SER A 337 4.76 5.22 -6.93
N ALA A 338 4.94 4.78 -8.19
CA ALA A 338 4.54 5.51 -9.37
C ALA A 338 3.01 5.54 -9.56
N GLY A 339 2.47 6.66 -10.06
CA GLY A 339 1.04 6.85 -10.34
C GLY A 339 0.26 7.46 -9.19
N SER A 340 0.93 8.10 -8.23
CA SER A 340 0.33 8.75 -7.03
C SER A 340 -0.70 7.87 -6.30
N PRO A 341 -0.45 6.56 -6.07
CA PRO A 341 -1.43 5.68 -5.45
C PRO A 341 -1.59 5.98 -3.97
N MET A 342 -2.84 5.96 -3.50
CA MET A 342 -3.16 6.06 -2.07
C MET A 342 -3.37 4.69 -1.42
N TYR A 343 -3.40 3.62 -2.22
CA TYR A 343 -3.51 2.22 -1.77
C TYR A 343 -4.70 1.97 -0.82
N GLN A 344 -5.83 2.58 -1.08
CA GLN A 344 -7.05 2.43 -0.26
C GLN A 344 -7.74 1.13 -0.63
N ASN A 345 -7.43 0.05 0.10
CA ASN A 345 -7.94 -1.29 -0.21
C ASN A 345 -9.36 -1.51 0.31
N VAL A 346 -10.18 -2.13 -0.51
CA VAL A 346 -11.47 -2.73 -0.15
C VAL A 346 -11.34 -4.24 -0.29
N THR A 347 -11.66 -4.96 0.78
CA THR A 347 -11.64 -6.43 0.79
C THR A 347 -13.06 -6.98 0.88
N ILE A 348 -13.40 -7.96 0.03
CA ILE A 348 -14.71 -8.64 -0.01
C ILE A 348 -14.55 -10.16 -0.05
N GLY A 349 -15.64 -10.88 0.28
CA GLY A 349 -15.68 -12.35 0.30
C GLY A 349 -14.91 -12.98 1.46
N GLY A 350 -14.30 -14.13 1.22
CA GLY A 350 -13.58 -14.91 2.21
C GLY A 350 -14.47 -15.77 3.09
N GLN A 351 -13.99 -16.15 4.27
CA GLN A 351 -14.69 -16.99 5.23
C GLN A 351 -15.12 -16.21 6.46
N THR A 352 -16.20 -16.67 7.08
CA THR A 352 -16.62 -16.28 8.43
C THR A 352 -15.87 -17.11 9.49
N PRO A 353 -15.88 -16.72 10.79
CA PRO A 353 -15.23 -17.50 11.86
C PRO A 353 -15.77 -18.94 12.00
N ASP A 354 -17.02 -19.21 11.60
CA ASP A 354 -17.61 -20.55 11.55
C ASP A 354 -17.30 -21.31 10.25
N LYS A 355 -16.31 -20.83 9.48
CA LYS A 355 -15.74 -21.47 8.27
C LYS A 355 -16.72 -21.60 7.09
N LYS A 356 -17.75 -20.74 7.07
CA LYS A 356 -18.68 -20.63 5.95
C LYS A 356 -18.21 -19.59 4.95
N ASP A 357 -18.74 -19.68 3.73
CA ASP A 357 -18.56 -18.63 2.73
C ASP A 357 -19.20 -17.32 3.21
N ALA A 358 -18.41 -16.24 3.20
CA ALA A 358 -18.84 -14.93 3.62
C ALA A 358 -19.35 -14.05 2.46
N VAL A 359 -19.36 -14.56 1.24
CA VAL A 359 -19.94 -13.87 0.09
C VAL A 359 -21.44 -13.65 0.33
N ASN A 360 -21.89 -12.41 0.18
CA ASN A 360 -23.27 -11.98 0.35
C ASN A 360 -23.71 -11.09 -0.82
N GLU A 361 -24.96 -10.64 -0.84
CA GLU A 361 -25.49 -9.82 -1.94
C GLU A 361 -24.71 -8.52 -2.14
N LEU A 362 -24.25 -7.91 -1.05
CA LEU A 362 -23.45 -6.69 -1.14
C LEU A 362 -22.06 -6.96 -1.76
N SER A 363 -21.49 -8.16 -1.61
CA SER A 363 -20.24 -8.53 -2.28
C SER A 363 -20.36 -8.40 -3.80
N PHE A 364 -21.49 -8.84 -4.38
CA PHE A 364 -21.79 -8.66 -5.81
C PHE A 364 -21.98 -7.20 -6.20
N VAL A 365 -22.66 -6.40 -5.36
CA VAL A 365 -22.90 -4.97 -5.63
C VAL A 365 -21.61 -4.19 -5.59
N VAL A 366 -20.71 -4.47 -4.64
CA VAL A 366 -19.37 -3.87 -4.57
C VAL A 366 -18.55 -4.23 -5.80
N LEU A 367 -18.51 -5.51 -6.18
CA LEU A 367 -17.78 -5.97 -7.37
C LEU A 367 -18.31 -5.27 -8.63
N GLN A 368 -19.64 -5.19 -8.79
CA GLN A 368 -20.30 -4.49 -9.90
C GLN A 368 -19.97 -3.00 -9.92
N SER A 369 -19.99 -2.32 -8.77
CA SER A 369 -19.71 -0.88 -8.67
C SER A 369 -18.27 -0.54 -9.09
N VAL A 370 -17.30 -1.37 -8.69
CA VAL A 370 -15.89 -1.22 -9.09
C VAL A 370 -15.72 -1.49 -10.59
N ALA A 371 -16.40 -2.50 -11.13
CA ALA A 371 -16.41 -2.81 -12.56
C ALA A 371 -16.98 -1.68 -13.42
N GLN A 372 -18.01 -0.98 -12.95
CA GLN A 372 -18.63 0.16 -13.64
C GLN A 372 -17.77 1.42 -13.58
N THR A 373 -17.20 1.74 -12.40
CA THR A 373 -16.38 2.95 -12.23
C THR A 373 -15.05 2.87 -12.95
N ARG A 374 -14.39 1.69 -12.97
CA ARG A 374 -13.08 1.47 -13.59
C ARG A 374 -12.11 2.59 -13.24
N LEU A 375 -11.76 2.67 -11.96
CA LEU A 375 -10.82 3.63 -11.40
C LEU A 375 -9.61 2.89 -10.80
N THR A 376 -8.58 3.64 -10.47
CA THR A 376 -7.38 3.10 -9.79
C THR A 376 -7.59 2.94 -8.28
N GLN A 377 -8.63 3.56 -7.74
CA GLN A 377 -9.07 3.50 -6.34
C GLN A 377 -10.59 3.26 -6.30
N PRO A 378 -11.08 2.47 -5.33
CA PRO A 378 -10.31 1.71 -4.35
C PRO A 378 -9.54 0.56 -5.00
N ASN A 379 -8.47 0.09 -4.33
CA ASN A 379 -7.83 -1.15 -4.69
C ASN A 379 -8.70 -2.31 -4.19
N LEU A 380 -9.21 -3.15 -5.10
CA LEU A 380 -10.14 -4.24 -4.74
C LEU A 380 -9.41 -5.58 -4.57
N THR A 381 -9.62 -6.22 -3.43
CA THR A 381 -9.14 -7.57 -3.13
C THR A 381 -10.32 -8.49 -2.83
N VAL A 382 -10.32 -9.67 -3.43
CA VAL A 382 -11.24 -10.77 -3.10
C VAL A 382 -10.47 -11.81 -2.28
N ARG A 383 -11.03 -12.19 -1.14
CA ARG A 383 -10.53 -13.31 -0.35
C ARG A 383 -11.12 -14.59 -0.92
N TYR A 384 -10.25 -15.45 -1.42
CA TYR A 384 -10.58 -16.75 -1.98
C TYR A 384 -10.48 -17.84 -0.92
N HIS A 385 -11.40 -18.81 -0.97
CA HIS A 385 -11.30 -20.10 -0.28
C HIS A 385 -11.91 -21.21 -1.16
N LYS A 386 -11.62 -22.47 -0.86
CA LYS A 386 -12.01 -23.61 -1.72
C LYS A 386 -13.51 -23.70 -1.99
N ASN A 387 -14.36 -23.27 -1.05
CA ASN A 387 -15.82 -23.34 -1.12
C ASN A 387 -16.45 -21.98 -1.48
N ILE A 388 -15.70 -21.03 -2.05
CA ILE A 388 -16.24 -19.73 -2.47
C ILE A 388 -17.41 -19.90 -3.42
N ASN A 389 -18.43 -19.06 -3.29
CA ASN A 389 -19.59 -19.04 -4.16
C ASN A 389 -19.15 -18.99 -5.64
N LYS A 390 -19.59 -20.00 -6.42
CA LYS A 390 -19.14 -20.14 -7.80
C LYS A 390 -19.55 -18.95 -8.67
N ALA A 391 -20.81 -18.50 -8.57
CA ALA A 391 -21.30 -17.39 -9.38
C ALA A 391 -20.53 -16.10 -9.08
N PHE A 392 -20.20 -15.85 -7.80
CA PHE A 392 -19.39 -14.71 -7.41
C PHE A 392 -17.97 -14.80 -7.97
N PHE A 393 -17.35 -15.98 -7.96
CA PHE A 393 -16.01 -16.18 -8.51
C PHE A 393 -15.98 -16.05 -10.04
N ASP A 394 -17.04 -16.54 -10.72
CA ASP A 394 -17.24 -16.34 -12.16
C ASP A 394 -17.29 -14.82 -12.49
N ASP A 395 -18.06 -14.05 -11.71
CA ASP A 395 -18.12 -12.58 -11.85
C ASP A 395 -16.74 -11.91 -11.59
N CYS A 396 -15.95 -12.42 -10.65
CA CYS A 396 -14.58 -11.92 -10.44
C CYS A 396 -13.71 -12.09 -11.71
N ILE A 397 -13.83 -13.22 -12.42
CA ILE A 397 -13.10 -13.48 -13.67
C ILE A 397 -13.58 -12.51 -14.78
N GLU A 398 -14.90 -12.27 -14.86
CA GLU A 398 -15.44 -11.27 -15.81
C GLU A 398 -14.92 -9.85 -15.51
N VAL A 399 -14.75 -9.48 -14.23
CA VAL A 399 -14.15 -8.19 -13.87
C VAL A 399 -12.67 -8.15 -14.24
N MET A 400 -11.89 -9.21 -13.98
CA MET A 400 -10.48 -9.28 -14.40
C MET A 400 -10.32 -9.06 -15.91
N LYS A 401 -11.21 -9.64 -16.72
CA LYS A 401 -11.25 -9.49 -18.19
C LYS A 401 -11.42 -8.03 -18.63
N LEU A 402 -11.97 -7.14 -17.79
CA LEU A 402 -12.08 -5.71 -18.12
C LEU A 402 -10.72 -5.00 -18.22
N GLY A 403 -9.63 -5.62 -17.74
CA GLY A 403 -8.27 -5.22 -18.00
C GLY A 403 -7.74 -4.04 -17.19
N PHE A 404 -8.34 -3.73 -16.02
CA PHE A 404 -7.86 -2.67 -15.13
C PHE A 404 -7.17 -3.19 -13.85
N GLY A 405 -6.80 -4.47 -13.85
CA GLY A 405 -5.96 -5.09 -12.82
C GLY A 405 -6.66 -5.45 -11.51
N MET A 406 -7.97 -5.53 -11.48
CA MET A 406 -8.77 -5.87 -10.30
C MET A 406 -9.79 -6.98 -10.63
N PRO A 407 -10.24 -7.74 -9.60
CA PRO A 407 -9.70 -7.80 -8.25
C PRO A 407 -8.36 -8.56 -8.17
N ALA A 408 -7.57 -8.27 -7.12
CA ALA A 408 -6.52 -9.17 -6.66
C ALA A 408 -7.12 -10.29 -5.82
N LEU A 409 -6.47 -11.47 -5.77
CA LEU A 409 -6.95 -12.63 -5.03
C LEU A 409 -5.99 -12.98 -3.89
N ASN A 410 -6.53 -13.10 -2.66
CA ASN A 410 -5.83 -13.59 -1.48
C ASN A 410 -6.39 -14.95 -1.05
N ASN A 411 -5.54 -15.90 -0.68
CA ASN A 411 -5.92 -17.26 -0.33
C ASN A 411 -6.10 -17.44 1.19
N ASP A 412 -7.33 -17.57 1.63
CA ASP A 412 -7.69 -17.82 3.04
C ASP A 412 -7.05 -19.11 3.59
N GLU A 413 -6.86 -20.13 2.73
CA GLU A 413 -6.37 -21.46 3.13
C GLU A 413 -4.90 -21.42 3.62
N ILE A 414 -4.14 -20.36 3.32
CA ILE A 414 -2.76 -20.17 3.77
C ILE A 414 -2.63 -18.97 4.73
N ILE A 415 -3.35 -17.89 4.49
CA ILE A 415 -3.22 -16.66 5.28
C ILE A 415 -3.78 -16.84 6.69
N ILE A 416 -4.96 -17.46 6.84
CA ILE A 416 -5.58 -17.68 8.15
C ILE A 416 -4.71 -18.56 9.05
N PRO A 417 -4.27 -19.77 8.62
CA PRO A 417 -3.35 -20.57 9.42
C PRO A 417 -2.03 -19.85 9.75
N SER A 418 -1.49 -19.08 8.81
CA SER A 418 -0.27 -18.31 9.04
C SER A 418 -0.42 -17.32 10.19
N PHE A 419 -1.53 -16.57 10.24
CA PHE A 419 -1.83 -15.66 11.33
C PHE A 419 -1.99 -16.37 12.67
N ILE A 420 -2.70 -17.52 12.69
CA ILE A 420 -2.86 -18.32 13.91
C ILE A 420 -1.50 -18.80 14.43
N ASN A 421 -0.61 -19.24 13.54
CA ASN A 421 0.73 -19.68 13.88
C ASN A 421 1.60 -18.55 14.50
N TRP A 422 1.35 -17.29 14.12
CA TRP A 422 1.99 -16.12 14.73
C TRP A 422 1.32 -15.66 16.03
N GLY A 423 0.23 -16.31 16.48
CA GLY A 423 -0.43 -16.02 17.75
C GLY A 423 -1.64 -15.07 17.63
N VAL A 424 -2.11 -14.79 16.43
CA VAL A 424 -3.40 -14.11 16.22
C VAL A 424 -4.52 -15.07 16.61
N LYS A 425 -5.51 -14.61 17.36
CA LYS A 425 -6.66 -15.44 17.76
C LYS A 425 -7.41 -15.92 16.51
N GLU A 426 -7.91 -17.15 16.54
CA GLU A 426 -8.58 -17.77 15.39
C GLU A 426 -9.73 -16.91 14.86
N GLU A 427 -10.61 -16.41 15.73
CA GLU A 427 -11.72 -15.53 15.35
C GLU A 427 -11.28 -14.27 14.60
N ASP A 428 -10.16 -13.68 15.02
CA ASP A 428 -9.58 -12.48 14.42
C ASP A 428 -8.84 -12.80 13.12
N ALA A 429 -8.18 -13.95 13.04
CA ALA A 429 -7.54 -14.41 11.82
C ALA A 429 -8.54 -14.58 10.67
N TYR A 430 -9.76 -15.07 10.95
CA TYR A 430 -10.85 -15.12 9.96
C TYR A 430 -11.35 -13.72 9.55
N ASN A 431 -11.07 -12.68 10.34
CA ASN A 431 -11.47 -11.31 10.00
C ASN A 431 -10.35 -10.48 9.35
N TYR A 432 -9.25 -11.09 8.87
CA TYR A 432 -8.21 -10.35 8.17
C TYR A 432 -8.73 -9.66 6.90
N SER A 433 -8.08 -8.59 6.50
CA SER A 433 -8.25 -7.95 5.19
C SER A 433 -6.90 -7.65 4.56
N ALA A 434 -6.90 -7.42 3.25
CA ALA A 434 -5.76 -6.80 2.60
C ALA A 434 -5.66 -5.32 3.02
N ILE A 435 -4.45 -4.86 3.22
CA ILE A 435 -4.13 -3.48 3.59
C ILE A 435 -3.19 -2.91 2.53
N GLY A 436 -3.62 -1.87 1.88
CA GLY A 436 -2.79 -1.28 0.82
C GLY A 436 -2.72 -2.17 -0.41
N CYS A 437 -1.61 -2.87 -0.61
CA CYS A 437 -1.36 -3.70 -1.78
C CYS A 437 -1.78 -5.16 -1.56
N VAL A 438 -0.89 -5.93 -0.93
CA VAL A 438 -1.05 -7.36 -0.65
C VAL A 438 -0.80 -7.69 0.82
N GLU A 439 -0.41 -6.70 1.59
CA GLU A 439 -0.21 -6.81 3.02
C GLU A 439 -1.52 -7.21 3.69
N THR A 440 -1.42 -7.93 4.79
CA THR A 440 -2.59 -8.43 5.51
C THR A 440 -2.55 -8.03 6.98
N ALA A 441 -3.70 -7.65 7.53
CA ALA A 441 -3.88 -7.31 8.93
C ALA A 441 -5.33 -7.53 9.37
N VAL A 442 -5.58 -7.54 10.68
CA VAL A 442 -6.94 -7.58 11.23
C VAL A 442 -7.47 -6.16 11.39
N PRO A 443 -8.51 -5.73 10.63
CA PRO A 443 -9.07 -4.40 10.71
C PRO A 443 -9.46 -4.00 12.14
N GLY A 444 -9.11 -2.79 12.53
CA GLY A 444 -9.42 -2.24 13.84
C GLY A 444 -8.66 -2.82 15.02
N LYS A 445 -7.78 -3.82 14.82
CA LYS A 445 -7.04 -4.48 15.89
C LYS A 445 -5.53 -4.49 15.72
N TRP A 446 -5.03 -4.10 14.55
CA TRP A 446 -3.60 -4.12 14.22
C TRP A 446 -2.92 -2.79 14.56
N GLY A 447 -1.61 -2.86 14.85
CA GLY A 447 -0.78 -1.69 15.12
C GLY A 447 -0.64 -0.73 13.95
N TYR A 448 0.10 0.35 14.17
CA TYR A 448 0.14 1.49 13.25
C TYR A 448 0.48 1.13 11.79
N ARG A 449 1.27 0.07 11.59
CA ARG A 449 1.61 -0.42 10.25
C ARG A 449 1.83 -1.92 10.25
N CYS A 450 1.31 -2.60 9.27
CA CYS A 450 1.55 -4.04 9.10
C CYS A 450 2.80 -4.34 8.26
N THR A 451 3.41 -3.33 7.65
CA THR A 451 4.62 -3.47 6.83
C THR A 451 5.67 -2.43 7.15
N GLY A 452 6.94 -2.81 7.06
CA GLY A 452 8.06 -1.89 7.10
C GLY A 452 8.34 -1.34 5.71
N MET A 453 8.41 -0.03 5.53
CA MET A 453 8.69 0.60 4.23
C MET A 453 10.19 0.64 3.87
N SER A 454 10.99 -0.24 4.48
CA SER A 454 12.39 -0.42 4.15
C SER A 454 12.54 -1.54 3.15
N TYR A 455 12.92 -1.23 1.94
CA TYR A 455 13.18 -2.22 0.89
C TYR A 455 14.64 -2.63 0.91
N ILE A 456 14.92 -3.92 1.11
CA ILE A 456 16.27 -4.47 0.95
C ILE A 456 16.42 -4.97 -0.49
N ASN A 457 17.37 -4.41 -1.21
CA ASN A 457 17.69 -4.77 -2.59
C ASN A 457 18.60 -6.01 -2.63
N PHE A 458 18.03 -7.19 -2.80
CA PHE A 458 18.76 -8.45 -2.76
C PHE A 458 19.86 -8.58 -3.83
N PRO A 459 19.66 -8.22 -5.11
CA PRO A 459 20.75 -8.23 -6.09
C PRO A 459 21.91 -7.31 -5.68
N ARG A 460 21.64 -6.16 -5.11
CA ARG A 460 22.70 -5.25 -4.65
C ARG A 460 23.43 -5.78 -3.42
N VAL A 461 22.70 -6.44 -2.50
CA VAL A 461 23.32 -7.16 -1.36
C VAL A 461 24.22 -8.29 -1.86
N LEU A 462 23.81 -9.04 -2.91
CA LEU A 462 24.63 -10.07 -3.52
C LEU A 462 25.91 -9.49 -4.14
N LEU A 463 25.80 -8.39 -4.87
CA LEU A 463 26.98 -7.69 -5.42
C LEU A 463 27.92 -7.19 -4.32
N CYS A 464 27.38 -6.71 -3.18
CA CYS A 464 28.20 -6.37 -2.00
C CYS A 464 28.91 -7.59 -1.42
N ALA A 465 28.23 -8.74 -1.31
CA ALA A 465 28.83 -9.99 -0.84
C ALA A 465 29.94 -10.48 -1.78
N MET A 466 29.78 -10.27 -3.09
CA MET A 466 30.79 -10.58 -4.10
C MET A 466 31.98 -9.60 -4.09
N ASN A 467 31.81 -8.40 -3.56
CA ASN A 467 32.80 -7.32 -3.54
C ASN A 467 33.32 -7.01 -2.13
N ASP A 468 33.53 -8.04 -1.32
CA ASP A 468 34.09 -7.89 0.04
C ASP A 468 33.33 -6.86 0.90
N GLY A 469 32.03 -6.77 0.76
CA GLY A 469 31.17 -5.86 1.52
C GLY A 469 31.17 -4.40 1.05
N VAL A 470 31.72 -4.12 -0.13
CA VAL A 470 31.73 -2.78 -0.74
C VAL A 470 30.67 -2.70 -1.83
N ASP A 471 29.78 -1.70 -1.74
CA ASP A 471 28.78 -1.44 -2.76
C ASP A 471 29.41 -0.89 -4.05
N LEU A 472 29.09 -1.52 -5.18
CA LEU A 472 29.62 -1.13 -6.49
C LEU A 472 29.11 0.24 -6.97
N THR A 473 27.91 0.62 -6.58
CA THR A 473 27.28 1.86 -7.05
C THR A 473 27.90 3.10 -6.38
N THR A 474 28.15 3.00 -5.07
CA THR A 474 28.62 4.16 -4.28
C THR A 474 30.09 4.08 -3.88
N GLY A 475 30.72 2.90 -4.03
CA GLY A 475 32.10 2.66 -3.55
C GLY A 475 32.24 2.63 -2.03
N LYS A 476 31.13 2.72 -1.29
CA LYS A 476 31.13 2.70 0.19
C LYS A 476 31.11 1.25 0.70
N ARG A 477 31.84 1.03 1.79
CA ARG A 477 31.78 -0.26 2.52
C ARG A 477 30.50 -0.29 3.37
N PHE A 478 29.65 -1.29 3.12
CA PHE A 478 28.39 -1.44 3.86
C PHE A 478 28.46 -2.49 4.95
N THR A 479 29.20 -3.54 4.70
CA THR A 479 29.31 -4.64 5.64
C THR A 479 30.77 -4.96 5.89
N LYS A 480 31.02 -5.72 6.94
CA LYS A 480 32.33 -6.32 7.16
C LYS A 480 32.69 -7.17 5.93
N GLY A 481 33.90 -6.98 5.39
CA GLY A 481 34.39 -7.77 4.27
C GLY A 481 34.59 -9.24 4.65
N TYR A 482 34.34 -10.11 3.69
CA TYR A 482 34.52 -11.56 3.87
C TYR A 482 35.48 -12.17 2.85
N SER A 483 35.33 -11.80 1.57
CA SER A 483 36.16 -12.21 0.45
C SER A 483 35.74 -11.51 -0.84
N TYR A 484 36.65 -11.36 -1.79
CA TYR A 484 36.30 -10.96 -3.15
C TYR A 484 35.89 -12.17 -3.97
N PHE A 485 34.79 -12.07 -4.72
CA PHE A 485 34.28 -13.15 -5.58
C PHE A 485 35.33 -13.70 -6.53
N LYS A 486 36.20 -12.88 -7.11
CA LYS A 486 37.29 -13.28 -8.00
C LYS A 486 38.27 -14.25 -7.36
N ASP A 487 38.35 -14.30 -6.03
CA ASP A 487 39.28 -15.14 -5.25
C ASP A 487 38.60 -16.38 -4.64
N MET A 488 37.24 -16.46 -4.70
CA MET A 488 36.47 -17.59 -4.15
C MET A 488 36.74 -18.87 -4.94
N LYS A 489 36.79 -19.99 -4.22
CA LYS A 489 37.11 -21.32 -4.76
C LYS A 489 35.88 -22.22 -4.91
N SER A 490 34.80 -21.94 -4.22
CA SER A 490 33.58 -22.74 -4.26
C SER A 490 32.34 -21.90 -4.16
N TYR A 491 31.21 -22.49 -4.52
CA TYR A 491 29.88 -21.89 -4.40
C TYR A 491 29.51 -21.68 -2.91
N GLU A 492 29.94 -22.57 -2.02
CA GLU A 492 29.69 -22.50 -0.57
C GLU A 492 30.35 -21.25 0.05
N GLU A 493 31.52 -20.82 -0.46
CA GLU A 493 32.16 -19.58 -0.02
C GLU A 493 31.29 -18.37 -0.37
N LEU A 494 30.70 -18.32 -1.58
CA LEU A 494 29.78 -17.27 -1.98
C LEU A 494 28.50 -17.29 -1.14
N LEU A 495 27.92 -18.48 -0.93
CA LEU A 495 26.70 -18.61 -0.15
C LEU A 495 26.91 -18.17 1.31
N SER A 496 28.09 -18.50 1.88
CA SER A 496 28.49 -18.02 3.21
C SER A 496 28.67 -16.50 3.26
N ALA A 497 29.24 -15.89 2.21
CA ALA A 497 29.37 -14.44 2.12
C ALA A 497 27.98 -13.77 1.99
N TRP A 498 27.10 -14.34 1.18
CA TRP A 498 25.70 -13.92 1.08
C TRP A 498 24.98 -13.96 2.42
N ASP A 499 24.98 -15.11 3.11
CA ASP A 499 24.30 -15.28 4.39
C ASP A 499 24.74 -14.21 5.42
N LYS A 500 26.06 -14.00 5.55
CA LYS A 500 26.60 -12.98 6.46
C LYS A 500 26.21 -11.57 6.05
N THR A 501 26.29 -11.24 4.76
CA THR A 501 26.00 -9.89 4.26
C THR A 501 24.52 -9.54 4.39
N VAL A 502 23.61 -10.46 4.02
CA VAL A 502 22.17 -10.21 4.13
C VAL A 502 21.71 -10.08 5.57
N ARG A 503 22.29 -10.87 6.49
CA ARG A 503 21.99 -10.75 7.93
C ARG A 503 22.45 -9.41 8.50
N GLU A 504 23.63 -8.94 8.15
CA GLU A 504 24.14 -7.64 8.59
C GLU A 504 23.29 -6.49 8.03
N MET A 505 22.92 -6.54 6.74
CA MET A 505 22.01 -5.57 6.11
C MET A 505 20.63 -5.55 6.77
N THR A 506 20.09 -6.72 7.09
CA THR A 506 18.82 -6.84 7.83
C THR A 506 18.92 -6.16 9.19
N ARG A 507 19.99 -6.38 9.92
CA ARG A 507 20.23 -5.71 11.21
C ARG A 507 20.25 -4.18 11.07
N TYR A 508 20.94 -3.66 10.07
CA TYR A 508 21.00 -2.21 9.82
C TYR A 508 19.62 -1.64 9.47
N SER A 509 18.86 -2.30 8.61
CA SER A 509 17.51 -1.86 8.27
C SER A 509 16.61 -1.79 9.51
N VAL A 510 16.74 -2.75 10.43
CA VAL A 510 15.98 -2.76 11.69
C VAL A 510 16.38 -1.60 12.61
N ILE A 511 17.68 -1.26 12.71
CA ILE A 511 18.15 -0.11 13.51
C ILE A 511 17.52 1.18 12.99
N VAL A 512 17.57 1.38 11.68
CA VAL A 512 16.99 2.56 11.04
C VAL A 512 15.47 2.61 11.28
N GLU A 513 14.77 1.49 11.07
CA GLU A 513 13.33 1.42 11.33
C GLU A 513 12.96 1.74 12.77
N ASN A 514 13.71 1.23 13.74
CA ASN A 514 13.46 1.48 15.15
C ASN A 514 13.66 2.96 15.50
N ALA A 515 14.69 3.61 14.96
CA ALA A 515 14.93 5.05 15.18
C ALA A 515 13.76 5.89 14.66
N ILE A 516 13.31 5.62 13.45
CA ILE A 516 12.18 6.35 12.83
C ILE A 516 10.87 6.07 13.55
N ASP A 517 10.61 4.82 13.97
CA ASP A 517 9.43 4.47 14.75
C ASP A 517 9.40 5.23 16.09
N LYS A 518 10.54 5.38 16.75
CA LYS A 518 10.64 6.15 17.99
C LYS A 518 10.40 7.65 17.76
N ALA A 519 10.90 8.22 16.67
CA ALA A 519 10.57 9.59 16.29
C ALA A 519 9.07 9.72 15.96
N SER A 520 8.50 8.79 15.20
CA SER A 520 7.08 8.81 14.82
C SER A 520 6.15 8.72 16.04
N GLU A 521 6.48 7.86 17.02
CA GLU A 521 5.75 7.74 18.27
C GLU A 521 5.70 9.06 19.04
N ARG A 522 6.85 9.76 19.14
CA ARG A 522 6.98 10.99 19.91
C ARG A 522 6.42 12.22 19.21
N ASP A 523 6.65 12.34 17.90
CA ASP A 523 6.51 13.61 17.20
C ASP A 523 5.25 13.70 16.34
N VAL A 524 4.69 12.58 15.87
CA VAL A 524 3.49 12.53 15.03
C VAL A 524 2.50 11.44 15.48
N PRO A 525 2.04 11.44 16.76
CA PRO A 525 0.98 10.53 17.17
C PRO A 525 -0.34 10.84 16.44
N ASP A 526 -1.09 9.80 16.05
CA ASP A 526 -2.37 9.92 15.35
C ASP A 526 -3.51 9.62 16.34
N ILE A 527 -4.29 10.63 16.70
CA ILE A 527 -5.24 10.57 17.82
C ILE A 527 -6.56 9.94 17.40
N LEU A 528 -7.11 10.35 16.24
CA LEU A 528 -8.35 9.76 15.72
C LEU A 528 -8.11 8.29 15.35
N CYS A 529 -7.04 7.99 14.64
CA CYS A 529 -6.68 6.63 14.28
C CYS A 529 -6.54 5.75 15.54
N SER A 530 -5.90 6.25 16.59
CA SER A 530 -5.78 5.55 17.88
C SER A 530 -7.13 5.33 18.55
N ALA A 531 -7.99 6.33 18.57
CA ALA A 531 -9.32 6.20 19.18
C ALA A 531 -10.17 5.11 18.49
N LEU A 532 -10.01 4.95 17.17
CA LEU A 532 -10.79 4.02 16.34
C LEU A 532 -10.14 2.64 16.19
N THR A 533 -9.02 2.39 16.87
CA THR A 533 -8.34 1.09 16.95
C THR A 533 -8.55 0.46 18.33
N ASP A 534 -8.97 -0.80 18.33
CA ASP A 534 -9.29 -1.55 19.55
C ASP A 534 -8.11 -1.59 20.53
N ASP A 535 -8.43 -1.52 21.80
CA ASP A 535 -7.55 -1.48 22.98
C ASP A 535 -6.82 -0.14 23.22
N CYS A 536 -6.62 0.71 22.24
CA CYS A 536 -5.93 1.98 22.45
C CYS A 536 -6.59 2.83 23.56
N ILE A 537 -7.92 3.00 23.49
CA ILE A 537 -8.67 3.71 24.54
C ILE A 537 -8.60 2.95 25.88
N GLY A 538 -8.77 1.63 25.87
CA GLY A 538 -8.74 0.82 27.09
C GLY A 538 -7.39 0.87 27.81
N ARG A 539 -6.30 0.92 27.05
CA ARG A 539 -4.92 1.03 27.56
C ARG A 539 -4.51 2.48 27.87
N GLY A 540 -5.23 3.45 27.31
CA GLY A 540 -4.87 4.87 27.39
C GLY A 540 -3.58 5.20 26.65
N LYS A 541 -3.34 4.56 25.49
CA LYS A 541 -2.12 4.68 24.69
C LYS A 541 -2.47 4.90 23.21
N THR A 542 -1.65 5.69 22.54
CA THR A 542 -1.76 5.80 21.08
C THR A 542 -1.40 4.47 20.39
N ILE A 543 -1.85 4.30 19.15
CA ILE A 543 -1.54 3.14 18.34
C ILE A 543 -0.02 2.94 18.16
N LYS A 544 0.74 4.05 18.04
CA LYS A 544 2.21 4.04 17.89
C LYS A 544 2.94 3.69 19.17
N GLU A 545 2.31 3.89 20.35
CA GLU A 545 2.84 3.49 21.65
C GLU A 545 2.54 2.03 22.00
N GLY A 546 1.84 1.30 21.14
CA GLY A 546 1.44 -0.07 21.39
C GLY A 546 0.06 -0.18 22.06
N GLY A 547 -0.87 0.72 21.72
CA GLY A 547 -2.25 0.67 22.18
C GLY A 547 -3.09 -0.43 21.54
N ALA A 548 -2.74 -0.92 20.34
CA ALA A 548 -3.51 -1.91 19.58
C ALA A 548 -3.45 -3.33 20.19
N VAL A 549 -4.33 -4.23 19.71
CA VAL A 549 -4.38 -5.64 20.15
C VAL A 549 -3.19 -6.42 19.60
N TYR A 550 -2.88 -6.26 18.30
CA TYR A 550 -1.80 -6.94 17.58
C TYR A 550 -0.80 -5.94 17.03
N ASP A 551 0.47 -6.34 16.96
CA ASP A 551 1.49 -5.55 16.27
C ASP A 551 2.55 -6.47 15.66
N PHE A 552 2.48 -6.67 14.35
CA PHE A 552 3.48 -7.38 13.56
C PHE A 552 3.84 -6.52 12.36
N ILE A 553 5.11 -6.51 11.98
CA ILE A 553 5.63 -5.70 10.88
C ILE A 553 6.38 -6.59 9.90
N SER A 554 6.05 -6.53 8.61
CA SER A 554 6.84 -7.20 7.59
C SER A 554 8.02 -6.36 7.14
N GLY A 555 9.20 -7.00 7.00
CA GLY A 555 10.30 -6.45 6.22
C GLY A 555 10.08 -6.74 4.74
N LEU A 556 10.54 -5.86 3.85
CA LEU A 556 10.33 -5.95 2.41
C LEU A 556 11.62 -6.16 1.64
N GLN A 557 11.56 -6.92 0.54
CA GLN A 557 12.67 -7.22 -0.34
C GLN A 557 12.30 -6.96 -1.80
N VAL A 558 13.32 -6.65 -2.61
CA VAL A 558 13.19 -6.42 -4.05
C VAL A 558 14.21 -7.27 -4.80
N GLY A 559 13.81 -7.81 -5.95
CA GLY A 559 14.69 -8.55 -6.85
C GLY A 559 14.99 -9.98 -6.39
N ILE A 560 14.03 -10.67 -5.76
CA ILE A 560 14.16 -12.04 -5.29
C ILE A 560 14.52 -12.98 -6.45
N ALA A 561 13.80 -12.87 -7.58
CA ALA A 561 14.06 -13.68 -8.77
C ALA A 561 15.45 -13.40 -9.38
N ASN A 562 15.86 -12.13 -9.46
CA ASN A 562 17.19 -11.77 -9.97
C ASN A 562 18.32 -12.37 -9.08
N MET A 563 18.13 -12.37 -7.75
CA MET A 563 19.07 -13.02 -6.83
C MET A 563 19.15 -14.53 -7.10
N ALA A 564 18.01 -15.20 -7.22
CA ALA A 564 17.96 -16.64 -7.49
C ALA A 564 18.64 -17.02 -8.80
N ASP A 565 18.29 -16.31 -9.87
CA ASP A 565 18.87 -16.52 -11.21
C ASP A 565 20.38 -16.22 -11.23
N SER A 566 20.82 -15.22 -10.46
CA SER A 566 22.24 -14.90 -10.30
C SER A 566 23.00 -16.01 -9.58
N LEU A 567 22.44 -16.53 -8.48
CA LEU A 567 23.04 -17.65 -7.73
C LEU A 567 23.10 -18.91 -8.60
N ALA A 568 22.04 -19.21 -9.37
CA ALA A 568 22.00 -20.34 -10.30
C ALA A 568 23.08 -20.21 -11.39
N ALA A 569 23.23 -18.99 -11.95
CA ALA A 569 24.23 -18.71 -12.96
C ALA A 569 25.66 -18.91 -12.45
N ILE A 570 25.98 -18.36 -11.28
CA ILE A 570 27.30 -18.52 -10.66
C ILE A 570 27.54 -19.98 -10.33
N LYS A 571 26.59 -20.66 -9.67
CA LYS A 571 26.73 -22.06 -9.30
C LYS A 571 27.03 -22.92 -10.53
N LYS A 572 26.20 -22.82 -11.57
CA LYS A 572 26.30 -23.65 -12.77
C LYS A 572 27.53 -23.35 -13.61
N LEU A 573 27.65 -22.11 -14.10
CA LEU A 573 28.65 -21.76 -15.11
C LEU A 573 30.06 -21.58 -14.54
N VAL A 574 30.18 -21.11 -13.28
CA VAL A 574 31.48 -20.81 -12.68
C VAL A 574 32.00 -22.00 -11.91
N PHE A 575 31.25 -22.62 -11.01
CA PHE A 575 31.75 -23.62 -10.09
C PHE A 575 31.51 -25.05 -10.55
N GLU A 576 30.36 -25.39 -11.15
CA GLU A 576 30.05 -26.75 -11.61
C GLU A 576 30.65 -27.04 -12.99
N GLU A 577 30.22 -26.31 -14.03
CA GLU A 577 30.63 -26.52 -15.42
C GLU A 577 31.99 -25.87 -15.77
N LYS A 578 32.39 -24.88 -14.98
CA LYS A 578 33.66 -24.13 -15.17
C LYS A 578 33.84 -23.54 -16.57
N LYS A 579 32.75 -23.12 -17.17
CA LYS A 579 32.74 -22.47 -18.51
C LYS A 579 33.35 -21.08 -18.48
N ILE A 580 33.13 -20.36 -17.35
CA ILE A 580 33.70 -19.05 -17.07
C ILE A 580 34.37 -19.05 -15.69
N THR A 581 35.42 -18.26 -15.55
CA THR A 581 36.10 -18.12 -14.25
C THR A 581 35.40 -17.01 -13.42
N PRO A 582 35.55 -16.99 -12.08
CA PRO A 582 35.04 -15.91 -11.24
C PRO A 582 35.47 -14.53 -11.71
N ILE A 583 36.74 -14.37 -12.15
CA ILE A 583 37.29 -13.09 -12.61
C ILE A 583 36.68 -12.67 -13.96
N GLN A 584 36.39 -13.59 -14.88
CA GLN A 584 35.75 -13.29 -16.16
C GLN A 584 34.32 -12.79 -15.93
N LEU A 585 33.54 -13.48 -15.08
CA LEU A 585 32.19 -13.02 -14.73
C LEU A 585 32.23 -11.66 -14.02
N TRP A 586 33.14 -11.47 -13.08
CA TRP A 586 33.28 -10.20 -12.37
C TRP A 586 33.60 -9.05 -13.31
N ASN A 587 34.53 -9.23 -14.23
CA ASN A 587 34.88 -8.23 -15.22
C ASN A 587 33.72 -7.94 -16.19
N ALA A 588 32.94 -8.94 -16.55
CA ALA A 588 31.75 -8.76 -17.40
C ALA A 588 30.67 -7.91 -16.69
N ILE A 589 30.47 -8.11 -15.37
CA ILE A 589 29.56 -7.30 -14.55
C ILE A 589 30.04 -5.85 -14.47
N LEU A 590 31.35 -5.63 -14.23
CA LEU A 590 31.93 -4.29 -14.13
C LEU A 590 31.88 -3.52 -15.47
N ASP A 591 31.95 -4.24 -16.58
CA ASP A 591 31.85 -3.71 -17.95
C ASP A 591 30.39 -3.54 -18.44
N ASP A 592 29.41 -3.89 -17.60
CA ASP A 592 27.99 -3.92 -18.01
C ASP A 592 27.75 -4.70 -19.32
N PHE A 593 28.51 -5.77 -19.51
CA PHE A 593 28.46 -6.64 -20.70
C PHE A 593 28.68 -5.90 -22.04
N GLN A 594 29.44 -4.79 -22.10
CA GLN A 594 29.54 -3.96 -23.28
C GLN A 594 30.49 -4.54 -24.34
N SER A 595 31.60 -5.16 -23.95
CA SER A 595 32.57 -5.76 -24.89
C SER A 595 32.01 -7.01 -25.55
N ASP A 596 32.48 -7.34 -26.75
CA ASP A 596 32.04 -8.53 -27.51
C ASP A 596 32.29 -9.84 -26.77
N GLU A 597 33.36 -9.93 -25.95
CA GLU A 597 33.63 -11.07 -25.09
C GLU A 597 32.59 -11.16 -23.96
N ASN A 598 32.29 -10.04 -23.28
CA ASN A 598 31.35 -9.98 -22.18
C ASN A 598 29.89 -10.14 -22.63
N LYS A 599 29.52 -9.75 -23.84
CA LYS A 599 28.23 -10.08 -24.47
C LYS A 599 28.02 -11.59 -24.64
N LYS A 600 29.09 -12.34 -24.95
CA LYS A 600 29.01 -13.81 -25.03
C LYS A 600 28.76 -14.40 -23.62
N ILE A 601 29.44 -13.86 -22.63
CA ILE A 601 29.17 -14.27 -21.22
C ILE A 601 27.71 -13.94 -20.86
N GLN A 602 27.22 -12.76 -21.19
CA GLN A 602 25.80 -12.39 -20.95
C GLN A 602 24.83 -13.37 -21.62
N ALA A 603 25.08 -13.74 -22.88
CA ALA A 603 24.25 -14.72 -23.59
C ALA A 603 24.26 -16.09 -22.89
N MET A 604 25.41 -16.56 -22.39
CA MET A 604 25.48 -17.80 -21.59
C MET A 604 24.69 -17.70 -20.29
N LEU A 605 24.77 -16.57 -19.57
CA LEU A 605 24.00 -16.30 -18.34
C LEU A 605 22.50 -16.34 -18.59
N ILE A 606 22.03 -15.83 -19.72
CA ILE A 606 20.60 -15.75 -20.09
C ILE A 606 20.09 -17.11 -20.61
N ASP A 607 20.80 -17.74 -21.53
CA ASP A 607 20.27 -18.85 -22.34
C ASP A 607 20.65 -20.23 -21.80
N GLU A 608 21.77 -20.40 -21.09
CA GLU A 608 22.26 -21.70 -20.65
C GLU A 608 21.93 -22.00 -19.17
N VAL A 609 21.39 -21.04 -18.42
CA VAL A 609 21.11 -21.19 -17.00
C VAL A 609 19.61 -21.34 -16.78
N PRO A 610 19.14 -22.32 -15.97
CA PRO A 610 17.74 -22.41 -15.62
C PRO A 610 17.31 -21.16 -14.84
N LYS A 611 16.09 -20.67 -15.13
CA LYS A 611 15.54 -19.45 -14.53
C LYS A 611 14.37 -19.77 -13.62
N TYR A 612 14.24 -19.03 -12.54
CA TYR A 612 13.11 -19.08 -11.63
C TYR A 612 11.79 -18.77 -12.38
N GLY A 613 10.72 -19.46 -12.02
CA GLY A 613 9.42 -19.35 -12.68
C GLY A 613 9.15 -20.40 -13.75
N ASN A 614 10.01 -21.43 -13.88
CA ASN A 614 9.90 -22.49 -14.89
C ASN A 614 9.70 -23.90 -14.31
N ASP A 615 9.40 -24.01 -13.00
CA ASP A 615 9.26 -25.30 -12.27
C ASP A 615 10.56 -26.16 -12.37
N ILE A 616 11.70 -25.52 -12.12
CA ILE A 616 13.01 -26.18 -12.15
C ILE A 616 13.62 -26.13 -10.75
N ASP A 617 13.65 -27.28 -10.07
CA ASP A 617 14.14 -27.40 -8.69
C ASP A 617 15.55 -26.84 -8.48
N TYR A 618 16.42 -26.92 -9.51
CA TYR A 618 17.76 -26.38 -9.42
C TYR A 618 17.81 -24.91 -9.02
N VAL A 619 17.00 -24.06 -9.62
CA VAL A 619 16.96 -22.64 -9.29
C VAL A 619 15.94 -22.32 -8.21
N ASP A 620 14.79 -23.02 -8.21
CA ASP A 620 13.72 -22.77 -7.26
C ASP A 620 14.14 -23.08 -5.80
N ASN A 621 14.97 -24.12 -5.60
CA ASN A 621 15.51 -24.43 -4.26
C ASN A 621 16.58 -23.41 -3.81
N LEU A 622 17.34 -22.83 -4.74
CA LEU A 622 18.32 -21.79 -4.40
C LEU A 622 17.64 -20.51 -3.91
N VAL A 623 16.47 -20.14 -4.48
CA VAL A 623 15.73 -18.98 -3.98
C VAL A 623 15.25 -19.20 -2.56
N VAL A 624 14.78 -20.40 -2.23
CA VAL A 624 14.33 -20.73 -0.87
C VAL A 624 15.49 -20.65 0.12
N GLU A 625 16.61 -21.31 -0.19
CA GLU A 625 17.82 -21.32 0.65
C GLU A 625 18.37 -19.91 0.91
N ALA A 626 18.50 -19.10 -0.14
CA ALA A 626 19.02 -17.74 0.00
C ALA A 626 18.07 -16.80 0.73
N TYR A 627 16.76 -16.98 0.53
CA TYR A 627 15.75 -16.17 1.19
C TYR A 627 15.59 -16.53 2.67
N ASP A 628 15.74 -17.81 3.03
CA ASP A 628 15.70 -18.24 4.43
C ASP A 628 16.77 -17.55 5.29
N SER A 629 17.93 -17.20 4.75
CA SER A 629 18.94 -16.38 5.45
C SER A 629 18.37 -15.06 5.96
N TYR A 630 17.56 -14.38 5.14
CA TYR A 630 16.86 -13.16 5.52
C TYR A 630 15.69 -13.43 6.48
N LEU A 631 14.83 -14.41 6.17
CA LEU A 631 13.66 -14.74 6.98
C LEU A 631 14.02 -15.18 8.38
N ASP A 632 15.10 -15.95 8.51
CA ASP A 632 15.61 -16.40 9.80
C ASP A 632 16.30 -15.29 10.60
N GLU A 633 16.77 -14.24 9.94
CA GLU A 633 17.36 -13.09 10.60
C GLU A 633 16.29 -12.10 11.08
N ILE A 634 15.38 -11.70 10.20
CA ILE A 634 14.40 -10.64 10.52
C ILE A 634 13.49 -10.99 11.70
N LYS A 635 13.11 -12.27 11.86
CA LYS A 635 12.28 -12.75 12.98
C LYS A 635 12.93 -12.64 14.36
N LYS A 636 14.27 -12.45 14.43
CA LYS A 636 14.99 -12.28 15.70
C LYS A 636 14.79 -10.90 16.31
N TYR A 637 14.37 -9.93 15.52
CA TYR A 637 14.30 -8.54 15.93
C TYR A 637 12.89 -8.13 16.36
N PRO A 638 12.72 -7.70 17.64
CA PRO A 638 11.49 -7.07 18.07
C PRO A 638 11.30 -5.72 17.37
N ASN A 639 10.04 -5.28 17.27
CA ASN A 639 9.73 -3.90 16.92
C ASN A 639 9.64 -3.01 18.16
N THR A 640 9.40 -1.72 18.00
CA THR A 640 9.39 -0.76 19.12
C THR A 640 8.23 -0.94 20.10
N ARG A 641 7.22 -1.77 19.79
CA ARG A 641 6.05 -2.07 20.64
C ARG A 641 6.16 -3.40 21.38
N TYR A 642 7.26 -4.13 21.22
CA TYR A 642 7.50 -5.39 21.93
C TYR A 642 7.41 -5.20 23.45
N HIS A 643 6.70 -6.08 24.13
CA HIS A 643 6.40 -6.01 25.59
C HIS A 643 5.67 -4.74 26.06
N ARG A 644 5.06 -3.96 25.17
CA ARG A 644 4.34 -2.72 25.53
C ARG A 644 2.82 -2.88 25.57
N GLY A 645 2.31 -4.06 25.25
CA GLY A 645 0.89 -4.40 25.29
C GLY A 645 0.38 -5.27 24.15
N PRO A 646 0.68 -5.03 22.87
CA PRO A 646 0.20 -5.85 21.78
C PRO A 646 0.71 -7.29 21.82
N ILE A 647 -0.11 -8.21 21.31
CA ILE A 647 0.34 -9.55 20.94
C ILE A 647 1.27 -9.39 19.72
N GLY A 648 2.41 -10.04 19.74
CA GLY A 648 3.44 -9.95 18.70
C GLY A 648 4.57 -9.00 19.10
N GLY A 649 4.63 -7.83 18.51
CA GLY A 649 5.76 -6.91 18.66
C GLY A 649 7.03 -7.40 17.96
N ILE A 650 6.88 -8.24 16.93
CA ILE A 650 7.95 -8.89 16.21
C ILE A 650 7.86 -8.63 14.70
N ARG A 651 8.83 -9.14 13.94
CA ARG A 651 8.95 -8.95 12.50
C ARG A 651 8.88 -10.28 11.75
N TYR A 652 8.36 -10.26 10.51
CA TYR A 652 8.33 -11.37 9.56
C TYR A 652 8.63 -10.89 8.13
N GLY A 653 8.62 -11.77 7.15
CA GLY A 653 8.87 -11.42 5.75
C GLY A 653 7.62 -10.91 5.02
N GLY A 654 7.84 -10.13 3.95
CA GLY A 654 6.84 -9.70 2.98
C GLY A 654 7.51 -9.40 1.64
N THR A 655 6.78 -9.53 0.53
CA THR A 655 7.34 -9.34 -0.82
C THR A 655 6.65 -8.23 -1.63
N SER A 656 5.89 -7.36 -0.97
CA SER A 656 5.26 -6.23 -1.66
C SER A 656 6.30 -5.24 -2.13
N SER A 657 6.49 -5.12 -3.45
CA SER A 657 7.53 -4.26 -4.01
C SER A 657 7.02 -2.89 -4.46
N ILE A 658 5.69 -2.72 -4.63
CA ILE A 658 5.13 -1.56 -5.35
C ILE A 658 5.89 -1.36 -6.70
N SER A 659 6.27 -0.15 -7.10
CA SER A 659 7.20 0.06 -8.24
C SER A 659 8.66 0.23 -7.81
N ALA A 660 9.00 -0.17 -6.56
CA ALA A 660 10.37 -0.06 -6.05
C ALA A 660 11.39 -0.89 -6.84
N ASN A 661 10.94 -1.96 -7.53
CA ASN A 661 11.79 -2.72 -8.45
C ASN A 661 12.39 -1.84 -9.55
N VAL A 662 11.66 -0.83 -10.04
CA VAL A 662 12.17 0.15 -11.03
C VAL A 662 13.18 1.08 -10.36
N GLY A 663 12.80 1.76 -9.27
CA GLY A 663 13.68 2.70 -8.56
C GLY A 663 14.95 2.04 -8.00
N GLN A 664 14.83 0.86 -7.40
CA GLN A 664 15.95 0.09 -6.89
C GLN A 664 16.85 -0.47 -8.01
N GLY A 665 16.26 -0.86 -9.15
CA GLY A 665 17.00 -1.27 -10.34
C GLY A 665 17.89 -0.14 -10.88
N MET A 666 17.39 1.11 -10.88
CA MET A 666 18.15 2.29 -11.27
C MET A 666 19.39 2.55 -10.39
N GLY A 667 19.44 2.02 -9.18
CA GLY A 667 20.59 2.10 -8.27
C GLY A 667 21.45 0.84 -8.27
N THR A 668 21.21 -0.12 -9.18
CA THR A 668 21.87 -1.44 -9.17
C THR A 668 22.68 -1.64 -10.45
N MET A 669 23.97 -1.97 -10.29
CA MET A 669 24.86 -2.35 -11.40
C MET A 669 24.41 -3.65 -12.08
N ALA A 670 25.07 -4.03 -13.18
CA ALA A 670 24.80 -5.31 -13.85
C ALA A 670 24.87 -6.50 -12.86
N THR A 671 24.08 -7.53 -13.12
CA THR A 671 23.93 -8.67 -12.21
C THR A 671 24.25 -10.01 -12.87
N PRO A 672 24.68 -11.04 -12.12
CA PRO A 672 25.10 -12.33 -12.67
C PRO A 672 24.00 -13.12 -13.41
N ASP A 673 22.74 -12.74 -13.30
CA ASP A 673 21.63 -13.31 -14.08
C ASP A 673 21.59 -12.84 -15.55
N GLY A 674 22.49 -11.90 -15.93
CA GLY A 674 22.61 -11.30 -17.26
C GLY A 674 21.87 -9.96 -17.42
N ARG A 675 21.28 -9.39 -16.33
CA ARG A 675 20.62 -8.07 -16.33
C ARG A 675 21.68 -6.96 -16.48
N ASN A 676 21.42 -6.00 -17.36
CA ASN A 676 22.26 -4.80 -17.48
C ASN A 676 22.10 -3.87 -16.28
N ALA A 677 23.11 -3.01 -16.08
CA ALA A 677 23.09 -1.98 -15.07
C ALA A 677 21.89 -1.02 -15.27
N TYR A 678 21.31 -0.55 -14.16
CA TYR A 678 20.23 0.46 -14.13
C TYR A 678 18.89 0.04 -14.75
N GLU A 679 18.74 -1.23 -15.18
CA GLU A 679 17.47 -1.78 -15.62
C GLU A 679 16.59 -2.18 -14.41
N PRO A 680 15.25 -2.27 -14.56
CA PRO A 680 14.37 -2.72 -13.49
C PRO A 680 14.74 -4.12 -12.95
N LEU A 681 14.47 -4.35 -11.68
CA LEU A 681 14.51 -5.66 -11.04
C LEU A 681 13.15 -6.36 -11.17
N ALA A 682 13.07 -7.63 -10.82
CA ALA A 682 11.80 -8.34 -10.71
C ALA A 682 10.97 -7.82 -9.53
N GLU A 683 9.66 -7.71 -9.72
CA GLU A 683 8.74 -7.26 -8.70
C GLU A 683 8.21 -8.40 -7.83
N GLY A 684 8.08 -8.17 -6.52
CA GLY A 684 7.54 -9.13 -5.57
C GLY A 684 8.26 -10.48 -5.62
N CYS A 685 7.48 -11.55 -5.79
CA CYS A 685 7.98 -12.90 -6.04
C CYS A 685 7.78 -13.36 -7.49
N SER A 686 7.45 -12.44 -8.40
CA SER A 686 7.32 -12.73 -9.83
C SER A 686 8.67 -13.09 -10.44
N PRO A 687 8.72 -13.92 -11.50
CA PRO A 687 9.94 -14.17 -12.27
C PRO A 687 10.51 -12.88 -12.87
N ALA A 688 11.81 -12.89 -13.21
CA ALA A 688 12.41 -11.82 -13.97
C ALA A 688 11.78 -11.74 -15.39
N HIS A 689 11.82 -10.54 -15.99
CA HIS A 689 11.19 -10.30 -17.29
C HIS A 689 11.71 -11.27 -18.36
N ASN A 690 10.78 -11.90 -19.07
CA ASN A 690 11.06 -12.89 -20.13
C ASN A 690 11.86 -14.15 -19.68
N ALA A 691 12.00 -14.38 -18.37
CA ALA A 691 12.66 -15.57 -17.83
C ALA A 691 11.72 -16.79 -17.77
N ASP A 692 10.44 -16.60 -17.53
CA ASP A 692 9.41 -17.61 -17.36
C ASP A 692 8.82 -18.05 -18.72
N LYS A 693 9.41 -19.09 -19.31
CA LYS A 693 9.09 -19.59 -20.66
C LYS A 693 8.15 -20.79 -20.66
N ASN A 694 7.92 -21.44 -19.51
CA ASN A 694 7.15 -22.69 -19.42
C ASN A 694 5.67 -22.49 -19.08
N GLY A 695 5.17 -21.24 -19.18
CA GLY A 695 3.76 -20.90 -18.98
C GLY A 695 3.35 -20.73 -17.51
N PRO A 696 2.10 -20.29 -17.26
CA PRO A 696 1.65 -19.85 -15.93
C PRO A 696 1.61 -20.96 -14.89
N THR A 697 1.40 -22.22 -15.29
CA THR A 697 1.44 -23.37 -14.36
C THR A 697 2.83 -23.56 -13.77
N ALA A 698 3.88 -23.40 -14.58
CA ALA A 698 5.26 -23.52 -14.10
C ALA A 698 5.61 -22.36 -13.16
N VAL A 699 5.17 -21.13 -13.46
CA VAL A 699 5.33 -19.98 -12.56
C VAL A 699 4.68 -20.28 -11.20
N PHE A 700 3.44 -20.74 -11.19
CA PHE A 700 2.74 -21.07 -9.95
C PHE A 700 3.44 -22.14 -9.12
N LYS A 701 4.00 -23.16 -9.74
CA LYS A 701 4.78 -24.19 -9.04
C LYS A 701 6.08 -23.65 -8.46
N SER A 702 6.82 -22.81 -9.19
CA SER A 702 8.04 -22.18 -8.68
C SER A 702 7.74 -21.26 -7.49
N VAL A 703 6.73 -20.39 -7.61
CA VAL A 703 6.32 -19.45 -6.55
C VAL A 703 5.82 -20.22 -5.30
N ALA A 704 5.11 -21.32 -5.50
CA ALA A 704 4.59 -22.13 -4.38
C ALA A 704 5.66 -22.84 -3.57
N LYS A 705 6.90 -22.92 -4.06
CA LYS A 705 8.05 -23.46 -3.28
C LYS A 705 8.58 -22.47 -2.24
N LEU A 706 8.24 -21.17 -2.37
CA LEU A 706 8.60 -20.18 -1.35
C LEU A 706 7.93 -20.51 -0.01
N PRO A 707 8.61 -20.30 1.13
CA PRO A 707 8.05 -20.56 2.45
C PRO A 707 7.01 -19.51 2.84
N THR A 708 5.84 -19.54 2.17
CA THR A 708 4.79 -18.50 2.27
C THR A 708 4.25 -18.34 3.69
N GLU A 709 4.29 -19.40 4.52
CA GLU A 709 3.93 -19.36 5.93
C GLU A 709 4.88 -18.48 6.79
N LYS A 710 6.13 -18.26 6.33
CA LYS A 710 7.09 -17.33 6.94
C LYS A 710 6.97 -15.91 6.37
N ILE A 711 6.25 -15.74 5.24
CA ILE A 711 6.10 -14.48 4.50
C ILE A 711 4.68 -13.93 4.70
N THR A 712 4.23 -13.90 5.95
CA THR A 712 2.85 -13.53 6.33
C THR A 712 2.50 -12.08 5.99
N GLY A 713 3.50 -11.22 5.76
CA GLY A 713 3.32 -9.83 5.37
C GLY A 713 2.83 -9.60 3.93
N GLY A 714 2.57 -10.68 3.18
CA GLY A 714 2.06 -10.63 1.81
C GLY A 714 3.06 -11.14 0.78
N VAL A 715 2.61 -12.01 -0.12
CA VAL A 715 3.40 -12.59 -1.20
C VAL A 715 2.83 -12.12 -2.54
N LEU A 716 3.45 -11.13 -3.15
CA LEU A 716 2.96 -10.51 -4.38
C LEU A 716 3.37 -11.31 -5.61
N LEU A 717 2.38 -11.79 -6.38
CA LEU A 717 2.59 -12.41 -7.69
C LEU A 717 1.77 -11.69 -8.76
N ASN A 718 2.44 -11.17 -9.78
CA ASN A 718 1.82 -10.64 -11.00
C ASN A 718 1.78 -11.69 -12.10
N GLN A 719 0.67 -11.70 -12.86
CA GLN A 719 0.54 -12.42 -14.11
C GLN A 719 0.04 -11.44 -15.18
N LYS A 720 0.63 -11.48 -16.38
CA LYS A 720 0.18 -10.70 -17.53
C LYS A 720 -0.36 -11.63 -18.59
N MET A 721 -1.55 -11.32 -19.11
CA MET A 721 -2.22 -12.09 -20.18
C MET A 721 -2.82 -11.14 -21.19
N THR A 722 -2.97 -11.61 -22.44
CA THR A 722 -3.67 -10.82 -23.44
C THR A 722 -5.19 -10.94 -23.28
N PRO A 723 -5.98 -9.91 -23.67
CA PRO A 723 -7.44 -9.98 -23.62
C PRO A 723 -8.02 -11.15 -24.44
N GLN A 724 -7.35 -11.55 -25.52
CA GLN A 724 -7.74 -12.66 -26.37
C GLN A 724 -7.76 -14.00 -25.61
N MET A 725 -6.89 -14.16 -24.60
CA MET A 725 -6.86 -15.37 -23.76
C MET A 725 -8.13 -15.56 -22.94
N LEU A 726 -8.94 -14.55 -22.71
CA LEU A 726 -10.20 -14.64 -21.96
C LEU A 726 -11.44 -14.40 -22.84
N SER A 727 -11.30 -14.53 -24.15
CA SER A 727 -12.39 -14.26 -25.11
C SER A 727 -13.45 -15.37 -25.15
N THR A 728 -13.12 -16.60 -24.74
CA THR A 728 -14.03 -17.76 -24.76
C THR A 728 -14.35 -18.26 -23.36
N GLU A 729 -15.52 -18.87 -23.18
CA GLU A 729 -15.92 -19.51 -21.93
C GLU A 729 -14.94 -20.64 -21.51
N GLU A 730 -14.45 -21.42 -22.50
CA GLU A 730 -13.44 -22.46 -22.23
C GLU A 730 -12.16 -21.89 -21.60
N ASN A 731 -11.66 -20.79 -22.12
CA ASN A 731 -10.45 -20.16 -21.59
C ASN A 731 -10.68 -19.50 -20.22
N LYS A 732 -11.85 -18.93 -19.96
CA LYS A 732 -12.21 -18.45 -18.63
C LYS A 732 -12.24 -19.59 -17.61
N GLN A 733 -12.81 -20.75 -17.98
CA GLN A 733 -12.79 -21.95 -17.16
C GLN A 733 -11.37 -22.48 -16.93
N LYS A 734 -10.49 -22.42 -17.94
CA LYS A 734 -9.05 -22.77 -17.75
C LYS A 734 -8.38 -21.84 -16.73
N LEU A 735 -8.63 -20.54 -16.81
CA LEU A 735 -8.11 -19.60 -15.82
C LEU A 735 -8.65 -19.88 -14.42
N GLU A 736 -9.95 -20.15 -14.28
CA GLU A 736 -10.55 -20.56 -13.01
C GLU A 736 -9.87 -21.80 -12.44
N MET A 737 -9.70 -22.85 -13.25
CA MET A 737 -9.07 -24.10 -12.83
C MET A 737 -7.60 -23.88 -12.45
N LEU A 738 -6.90 -23.03 -13.17
CA LEU A 738 -5.50 -22.68 -12.89
C LEU A 738 -5.37 -21.96 -11.53
N ILE A 739 -6.23 -20.98 -11.24
CA ILE A 739 -6.29 -20.28 -9.95
C ILE A 739 -6.64 -21.25 -8.82
N ARG A 740 -7.68 -22.10 -9.03
CA ARG A 740 -8.07 -23.11 -8.03
C ARG A 740 -6.95 -24.13 -7.75
N ALA A 741 -6.21 -24.54 -8.78
CA ALA A 741 -5.06 -25.42 -8.59
C ALA A 741 -3.93 -24.75 -7.81
N PHE A 742 -3.63 -23.48 -8.13
CA PHE A 742 -2.63 -22.69 -7.40
C PHE A 742 -2.96 -22.56 -5.91
N PHE A 743 -4.21 -22.21 -5.61
CA PHE A 743 -4.61 -21.97 -4.22
C PHE A 743 -4.86 -23.27 -3.43
N ASN A 744 -5.61 -24.22 -4.01
CA ASN A 744 -6.07 -25.41 -3.27
C ASN A 744 -5.04 -26.54 -3.21
N ARG A 745 -4.12 -26.63 -4.19
CA ARG A 745 -3.15 -27.73 -4.29
C ARG A 745 -1.72 -27.29 -4.02
N LEU A 746 -1.36 -26.10 -4.49
CA LEU A 746 -0.01 -25.57 -4.36
C LEU A 746 0.14 -24.62 -3.17
N HIS A 747 -0.96 -24.28 -2.49
CA HIS A 747 -0.97 -23.36 -1.34
C HIS A 747 -0.38 -21.97 -1.66
N GLY A 748 -0.61 -21.48 -2.90
CA GLY A 748 -0.24 -20.13 -3.28
C GLY A 748 -0.92 -19.08 -2.38
N TYR A 749 -0.25 -17.98 -2.13
CA TYR A 749 -0.71 -16.95 -1.21
C TYR A 749 -1.62 -15.93 -1.88
N HIS A 750 -1.18 -15.37 -3.02
CA HIS A 750 -1.84 -14.27 -3.72
C HIS A 750 -1.53 -14.34 -5.21
N VAL A 751 -2.45 -13.86 -6.03
CA VAL A 751 -2.23 -13.60 -7.46
C VAL A 751 -3.08 -12.42 -7.94
N GLN A 752 -2.53 -11.64 -8.86
CA GLN A 752 -3.21 -10.57 -9.57
C GLN A 752 -2.86 -10.58 -11.05
N TYR A 753 -3.78 -10.04 -11.87
CA TYR A 753 -3.68 -10.14 -13.32
C TYR A 753 -3.64 -8.78 -13.99
N ASN A 754 -2.78 -8.64 -14.98
CA ASN A 754 -2.73 -7.54 -15.93
C ASN A 754 -3.23 -8.06 -17.29
N ILE A 755 -4.47 -7.77 -17.64
CA ILE A 755 -5.09 -8.26 -18.86
C ILE A 755 -4.99 -7.17 -19.93
N VAL A 756 -3.82 -7.07 -20.56
CA VAL A 756 -3.50 -6.06 -21.58
C VAL A 756 -2.42 -6.60 -22.50
N SER A 757 -2.52 -6.34 -23.81
CA SER A 757 -1.49 -6.75 -24.73
C SER A 757 -0.32 -5.78 -24.78
N ARG A 758 0.85 -6.30 -25.14
CA ARG A 758 2.07 -5.50 -25.31
C ARG A 758 1.90 -4.42 -26.38
N GLU A 759 1.18 -4.75 -27.46
CA GLU A 759 0.90 -3.84 -28.57
C GLU A 759 0.09 -2.64 -28.09
N THR A 760 -0.96 -2.88 -27.24
CA THR A 760 -1.77 -1.81 -26.65
C THR A 760 -0.91 -0.90 -25.78
N LEU A 761 -0.01 -1.45 -24.96
CA LEU A 761 0.88 -0.67 -24.11
C LEU A 761 1.87 0.18 -24.91
N ILE A 762 2.46 -0.39 -25.98
CA ILE A 762 3.36 0.33 -26.87
C ILE A 762 2.61 1.44 -27.63
N ASP A 763 1.39 1.18 -28.09
CA ASP A 763 0.56 2.20 -28.73
C ASP A 763 0.17 3.32 -27.75
N ALA A 764 -0.18 2.97 -26.52
CA ALA A 764 -0.48 3.93 -25.45
C ALA A 764 0.72 4.81 -25.08
N GLN A 765 1.94 4.25 -25.10
CA GLN A 765 3.15 5.02 -24.84
C GLN A 765 3.44 6.03 -25.98
N LYS A 766 3.11 5.66 -27.24
CA LYS A 766 3.30 6.53 -28.41
C LYS A 766 2.16 7.54 -28.61
N HIS A 767 0.94 7.16 -28.25
CA HIS A 767 -0.29 7.91 -28.47
C HIS A 767 -1.13 8.02 -27.20
N PRO A 768 -0.60 8.65 -26.12
CA PRO A 768 -1.26 8.72 -24.82
C PRO A 768 -2.64 9.36 -24.87
N GLU A 769 -2.88 10.28 -25.82
CA GLU A 769 -4.17 10.93 -26.01
C GLU A 769 -5.31 9.98 -26.43
N LYS A 770 -4.97 8.82 -27.04
CA LYS A 770 -5.95 7.80 -27.44
C LYS A 770 -6.28 6.82 -26.32
N HIS A 771 -5.45 6.76 -25.29
CA HIS A 771 -5.50 5.77 -24.22
C HIS A 771 -5.60 6.40 -22.82
N LYS A 772 -6.32 7.51 -22.70
CA LYS A 772 -6.44 8.27 -21.42
C LYS A 772 -6.99 7.43 -20.27
N ASP A 773 -7.86 6.48 -20.57
CA ASP A 773 -8.52 5.60 -19.60
C ASP A 773 -7.82 4.24 -19.42
N LEU A 774 -6.64 4.05 -20.02
CA LEU A 774 -5.90 2.79 -19.87
C LEU A 774 -5.34 2.68 -18.46
N ILE A 775 -5.85 1.69 -17.73
CA ILE A 775 -5.37 1.37 -16.38
C ILE A 775 -4.57 0.07 -16.47
N VAL A 776 -3.45 0.00 -15.77
CA VAL A 776 -2.59 -1.17 -15.68
C VAL A 776 -2.35 -1.56 -14.23
N ARG A 777 -2.13 -2.85 -13.98
CA ARG A 777 -1.67 -3.34 -12.68
C ARG A 777 -0.16 -3.16 -12.58
N VAL A 778 0.29 -2.36 -11.65
CA VAL A 778 1.73 -2.13 -11.42
C VAL A 778 2.29 -3.26 -10.56
N ALA A 779 2.14 -3.19 -9.25
CA ALA A 779 2.46 -4.28 -8.32
C ALA A 779 1.72 -4.03 -7.00
N GLY A 780 0.64 -4.79 -6.77
CA GLY A 780 -0.24 -4.61 -5.62
C GLY A 780 -1.27 -3.48 -5.76
N TYR A 781 -1.20 -2.67 -6.81
CA TYR A 781 -2.13 -1.57 -7.09
C TYR A 781 -2.23 -1.32 -8.60
N SER A 782 -3.25 -0.57 -9.00
CA SER A 782 -3.48 -0.15 -10.38
C SER A 782 -3.21 1.36 -10.55
N ALA A 783 -2.72 1.76 -11.71
CA ALA A 783 -2.49 3.15 -12.09
C ALA A 783 -2.94 3.41 -13.53
N PHE A 784 -3.25 4.66 -13.85
CA PHE A 784 -3.38 5.07 -15.25
C PHE A 784 -2.01 4.98 -15.93
N PHE A 785 -1.94 4.31 -17.07
CA PHE A 785 -0.67 4.04 -17.75
C PHE A 785 0.07 5.34 -18.14
N ASN A 786 -0.68 6.35 -18.57
CA ASN A 786 -0.13 7.61 -19.06
C ASN A 786 0.44 8.54 -17.98
N VAL A 787 0.15 8.30 -16.68
CA VAL A 787 0.72 9.09 -15.58
C VAL A 787 2.03 8.50 -15.06
N LEU A 788 2.36 7.28 -15.47
CA LEU A 788 3.58 6.58 -15.09
C LEU A 788 4.79 7.15 -15.82
N SER A 789 5.94 7.18 -15.15
CA SER A 789 7.21 7.49 -15.82
C SER A 789 7.52 6.51 -16.93
N LYS A 790 8.30 6.95 -17.93
CA LYS A 790 8.66 6.09 -19.07
C LYS A 790 9.31 4.78 -18.63
N LYS A 791 10.18 4.80 -17.61
CA LYS A 791 10.83 3.59 -17.09
C LYS A 791 9.84 2.61 -16.48
N THR A 792 8.83 3.09 -15.74
CA THR A 792 7.77 2.24 -15.20
C THR A 792 6.87 1.67 -16.30
N GLN A 793 6.58 2.47 -17.34
CA GLN A 793 5.87 1.97 -18.52
C GLN A 793 6.66 0.85 -19.22
N ASP A 794 7.96 1.05 -19.44
CA ASP A 794 8.85 0.08 -20.06
C ASP A 794 8.95 -1.23 -19.25
N ASP A 795 8.96 -1.14 -17.88
CA ASP A 795 8.89 -2.28 -16.98
C ASP A 795 7.61 -3.12 -17.23
N ILE A 796 6.45 -2.47 -17.26
CA ILE A 796 5.17 -3.16 -17.47
C ILE A 796 5.08 -3.76 -18.89
N ILE A 797 5.59 -3.07 -19.91
CA ILE A 797 5.69 -3.58 -21.29
C ILE A 797 6.57 -4.82 -21.33
N GLY A 798 7.68 -4.82 -20.59
CA GLY A 798 8.68 -5.89 -20.60
C GLY A 798 8.25 -7.17 -19.87
N ARG A 799 7.18 -7.17 -19.07
CA ARG A 799 6.71 -8.35 -18.34
C ARG A 799 6.22 -9.43 -19.29
N THR A 800 6.50 -10.70 -18.95
CA THR A 800 6.14 -11.86 -19.78
C THR A 800 4.62 -11.98 -19.97
N GLU A 801 4.19 -12.14 -21.22
CA GLU A 801 2.79 -12.46 -21.55
C GLU A 801 2.56 -13.96 -21.46
N GLN A 802 1.73 -14.37 -20.51
CA GLN A 802 1.38 -15.77 -20.28
C GLN A 802 0.26 -16.22 -21.22
N CYS A 803 0.31 -17.49 -21.63
CA CYS A 803 -0.70 -18.16 -22.43
C CYS A 803 -1.35 -19.30 -21.63
N LEU A 804 -2.70 -19.47 -21.79
CA LEU A 804 -3.48 -20.54 -21.13
C LEU A 804 -3.47 -21.85 -21.92
#